data_33012122c8ae01fbf5890dbdbb2e7407
#
_entry.id   33012122c8ae01fbf5890dbdbb2e7407
#
_cell.length_a   1.000
_cell.length_b   1.000
_cell.length_c   1.000
_cell.angle_alpha   90.00
_cell.angle_beta   90.00
_cell.angle_gamma   90.00
#
_symmetry.space_group_name_H-M   'P 1'
#
loop_
_entity.id
_entity.type
_entity.pdbx_description
1 polymer ?
#
loop_
_entity_poly.entity_id
_entity_poly.type
_entity_poly.pdbx_seq_one_letter_code
_entity_poly.pdbx_strand_id
1 'polypeptide(L)'
;MEKVFILRGLDCPNCAAKIEKEVGQLDGVGASSINLMKQTLTIHIEPDCAASVAKQIEAIVHNHEPEVTVSEYTAGASAYFGAADADRDGRNMVMRLMTGAVIFAVGIILSAFTQVSASVYLPFLILSYVILGGDVVARAVQNIVKGRIFDENFLMSLSTIGALIIGEYPEAVAVMLFYQVGEYFQSAAVKRSRKSIADLMDIRPDWATVIRAGQWLVVPPETVSIGETIVVKPGEKIPLDGIVLEGTSMLDTKALTGESVPKTVCKDDEVLSGCISQSGVLMIQVTKAFGESTVSKIIELVEHASERKAPTENFITTFARYYTPVVVIIAAILAVIPPLLFHGLWVEWMRRALVFLVISCPCALVISIPLTFFGGIGAASRRGVLVKGSNCLEALNRVQTIVFDKTGTLTKGVFNVTGIFPADGFTTAQVLEYAAMAESCSNHPIAKSICSAYGKKVDQKLENVQEISGYGICVTADGKKILAGNTKLMDAQSICYTPCGKAGTKVYVAVDGQYVGSILIADEMKKDSKSAIEALKKMGIRKTVMLTGDEEAIGREAAEALGLDAYYAQLLPDQKVEKLEQLDSGKRPGSKLAFVGDGINDAPVLARADVGIAMGGLGSDAAIEAADVVLMTDEPSKLVDAIKVARKTKRIVLQNIAMALGVKGVFLILGAFGVAGMWEAVFSDVGVALLAVFNALRMMKKERI
;
A
#
# COMPACT_ATOMS: atom_id res chain seq x y z
N MET A 1 -8.81 15.85 -18.57
CA MET A 1 -8.18 16.68 -17.53
C MET A 1 -8.55 16.07 -16.18
N GLU A 2 -7.57 15.89 -15.30
CA GLU A 2 -7.83 15.43 -13.94
C GLU A 2 -8.08 16.60 -13.01
N LYS A 3 -9.13 16.53 -12.18
CA LYS A 3 -9.43 17.50 -11.12
C LYS A 3 -9.66 16.81 -9.79
N VAL A 4 -9.16 17.42 -8.73
CA VAL A 4 -9.29 16.91 -7.37
C VAL A 4 -10.09 17.91 -6.53
N PHE A 5 -11.09 17.40 -5.79
CA PHE A 5 -11.89 18.15 -4.84
C PHE A 5 -11.64 17.63 -3.43
N ILE A 6 -11.53 18.53 -2.46
CA ILE A 6 -11.42 18.20 -1.04
C ILE A 6 -12.83 18.15 -0.46
N LEU A 7 -13.18 17.02 0.16
CA LEU A 7 -14.47 16.73 0.79
C LEU A 7 -14.31 16.72 2.32
N ARG A 8 -14.13 17.88 2.94
CA ARG A 8 -13.88 17.95 4.39
C ARG A 8 -15.09 17.48 5.21
N GLY A 9 -14.86 16.55 6.12
CA GLY A 9 -15.91 15.98 6.98
C GLY A 9 -16.51 14.67 6.45
N LEU A 10 -16.08 14.18 5.27
CA LEU A 10 -16.55 12.90 4.74
C LEU A 10 -15.88 11.74 5.49
N ASP A 11 -16.63 11.12 6.41
CA ASP A 11 -16.14 10.03 7.25
C ASP A 11 -16.82 8.68 6.98
N CYS A 12 -17.96 8.69 6.29
CA CYS A 12 -18.80 7.53 6.01
C CYS A 12 -18.34 6.78 4.74
N PRO A 13 -17.84 5.53 4.82
CA PRO A 13 -17.44 4.76 3.63
C PRO A 13 -18.61 4.48 2.67
N ASN A 14 -19.82 4.30 3.21
CA ASN A 14 -21.00 4.04 2.40
C ASN A 14 -21.45 5.30 1.64
N CYS A 15 -21.38 6.47 2.27
CA CYS A 15 -21.66 7.75 1.63
C CYS A 15 -20.66 8.06 0.55
N ALA A 16 -19.36 7.83 0.82
CA ALA A 16 -18.29 7.98 -0.17
C ALA A 16 -18.52 7.11 -1.43
N ALA A 17 -18.88 5.84 -1.25
CA ALA A 17 -19.16 4.94 -2.37
C ALA A 17 -20.38 5.37 -3.21
N LYS A 18 -21.38 6.00 -2.57
CA LYS A 18 -22.55 6.53 -3.27
C LYS A 18 -22.23 7.80 -4.05
N ILE A 19 -21.51 8.74 -3.42
CA ILE A 19 -21.06 9.98 -4.06
C ILE A 19 -20.17 9.64 -5.27
N GLU A 20 -19.21 8.75 -5.10
CA GLU A 20 -18.32 8.28 -6.17
C GLU A 20 -19.12 7.75 -7.37
N LYS A 21 -20.12 6.91 -7.11
CA LYS A 21 -20.97 6.35 -8.16
C LYS A 21 -21.81 7.40 -8.88
N GLU A 22 -22.42 8.34 -8.14
CA GLU A 22 -23.29 9.39 -8.72
C GLU A 22 -22.47 10.40 -9.51
N VAL A 23 -21.30 10.78 -9.00
CA VAL A 23 -20.38 11.66 -9.72
C VAL A 23 -19.87 11.00 -11.01
N GLY A 24 -19.56 9.69 -10.96
CA GLY A 24 -19.15 8.94 -12.17
C GLY A 24 -20.24 8.77 -13.22
N GLN A 25 -21.50 9.12 -12.92
CA GLN A 25 -22.63 9.10 -13.86
C GLN A 25 -22.94 10.48 -14.47
N LEU A 26 -22.19 11.53 -14.10
CA LEU A 26 -22.36 12.85 -14.67
C LEU A 26 -21.84 12.91 -16.10
N ASP A 27 -22.55 13.65 -16.96
CA ASP A 27 -22.14 13.89 -18.33
C ASP A 27 -20.79 14.63 -18.36
N GLY A 28 -19.83 14.11 -19.10
CA GLY A 28 -18.47 14.64 -19.23
C GLY A 28 -17.49 14.15 -18.16
N VAL A 29 -17.89 13.25 -17.25
CA VAL A 29 -17.02 12.59 -16.29
C VAL A 29 -16.69 11.18 -16.77
N GLY A 30 -15.41 10.92 -17.10
CA GLY A 30 -14.95 9.61 -17.58
C GLY A 30 -14.71 8.60 -16.45
N ALA A 31 -14.23 9.07 -15.31
CA ALA A 31 -14.01 8.27 -14.10
C ALA A 31 -14.07 9.15 -12.86
N SER A 32 -14.54 8.59 -11.75
CA SER A 32 -14.52 9.24 -10.43
C SER A 32 -14.01 8.26 -9.38
N SER A 33 -13.21 8.76 -8.44
CA SER A 33 -12.71 7.99 -7.30
C SER A 33 -12.69 8.85 -6.05
N ILE A 34 -13.17 8.30 -4.91
CA ILE A 34 -13.11 8.97 -3.62
C ILE A 34 -12.09 8.30 -2.73
N ASN A 35 -11.09 9.08 -2.34
CA ASN A 35 -10.18 8.73 -1.28
C ASN A 35 -10.75 9.17 0.07
N LEU A 36 -11.35 8.23 0.81
CA LEU A 36 -11.95 8.52 2.11
C LEU A 36 -10.92 8.97 3.16
N MET A 37 -9.66 8.55 3.02
CA MET A 37 -8.58 8.89 3.96
C MET A 37 -8.16 10.35 3.83
N LYS A 38 -8.00 10.84 2.60
CA LYS A 38 -7.70 12.23 2.30
C LYS A 38 -8.94 13.11 2.31
N GLN A 39 -10.12 12.49 2.28
CA GLN A 39 -11.37 13.20 2.01
C GLN A 39 -11.30 13.95 0.67
N THR A 40 -10.78 13.29 -0.37
CA THR A 40 -10.66 13.86 -1.72
C THR A 40 -11.48 13.05 -2.71
N LEU A 41 -12.04 13.75 -3.69
CA LEU A 41 -12.69 13.20 -4.87
C LEU A 41 -11.84 13.55 -6.08
N THR A 42 -11.33 12.55 -6.77
CA THR A 42 -10.60 12.69 -8.02
C THR A 42 -11.53 12.37 -9.18
N ILE A 43 -11.59 13.23 -10.20
CA ILE A 43 -12.40 13.02 -11.40
C ILE A 43 -11.58 13.25 -12.65
N HIS A 44 -11.84 12.44 -13.69
CA HIS A 44 -11.39 12.67 -15.04
C HIS A 44 -12.50 13.33 -15.84
N ILE A 45 -12.28 14.58 -16.28
CA ILE A 45 -13.31 15.42 -16.91
C ILE A 45 -12.82 15.99 -18.25
N GLU A 46 -13.75 16.17 -19.19
CA GLU A 46 -13.49 16.92 -20.43
C GLU A 46 -13.34 18.43 -20.13
N PRO A 47 -12.39 19.13 -20.78
CA PRO A 47 -12.06 20.53 -20.45
C PRO A 47 -13.24 21.50 -20.47
N ASP A 48 -14.20 21.28 -21.36
CA ASP A 48 -15.33 22.19 -21.61
C ASP A 48 -16.44 22.12 -20.55
N CYS A 49 -16.46 21.06 -19.71
CA CYS A 49 -17.52 20.82 -18.72
C CYS A 49 -17.13 21.18 -17.27
N ALA A 50 -15.90 21.64 -17.04
CA ALA A 50 -15.30 21.74 -15.69
C ALA A 50 -16.07 22.60 -14.69
N ALA A 51 -16.65 23.72 -15.10
CA ALA A 51 -17.36 24.66 -14.20
C ALA A 51 -18.78 24.20 -13.84
N SER A 52 -19.47 23.52 -14.76
CA SER A 52 -20.83 22.98 -14.51
C SER A 52 -20.78 21.75 -13.58
N VAL A 53 -19.78 20.88 -13.78
CA VAL A 53 -19.58 19.67 -13.00
C VAL A 53 -19.19 19.96 -11.56
N ALA A 54 -18.40 21.01 -11.29
CA ALA A 54 -18.05 21.39 -9.91
C ALA A 54 -19.29 21.71 -9.05
N LYS A 55 -20.26 22.46 -9.59
CA LYS A 55 -21.53 22.74 -8.88
C LYS A 55 -22.41 21.49 -8.69
N GLN A 56 -22.39 20.59 -9.66
CA GLN A 56 -23.14 19.34 -9.56
C GLN A 56 -22.51 18.41 -8.52
N ILE A 57 -21.17 18.36 -8.43
CA ILE A 57 -20.45 17.61 -7.38
C ILE A 57 -20.81 18.15 -6.00
N GLU A 58 -20.77 19.47 -5.80
CA GLU A 58 -21.15 20.09 -4.54
C GLU A 58 -22.58 19.75 -4.16
N ALA A 59 -23.51 19.78 -5.10
CA ALA A 59 -24.89 19.36 -4.88
C ALA A 59 -25.03 17.88 -4.53
N ILE A 60 -24.29 16.98 -5.21
CA ILE A 60 -24.28 15.54 -4.92
C ILE A 60 -23.70 15.29 -3.53
N VAL A 61 -22.58 15.90 -3.18
CA VAL A 61 -21.94 15.74 -1.87
C VAL A 61 -22.87 16.21 -0.76
N HIS A 62 -23.42 17.41 -0.85
CA HIS A 62 -24.37 17.93 0.15
C HIS A 62 -25.67 17.14 0.20
N ASN A 63 -26.05 16.49 -0.89
CA ASN A 63 -27.17 15.57 -0.90
C ASN A 63 -26.95 14.32 -0.07
N HIS A 64 -25.69 13.85 0.02
CA HIS A 64 -25.33 12.66 0.82
C HIS A 64 -24.93 13.02 2.25
N GLU A 65 -24.14 14.08 2.39
CA GLU A 65 -23.55 14.56 3.64
C GLU A 65 -23.63 16.09 3.66
N PRO A 66 -24.68 16.67 4.26
CA PRO A 66 -24.87 18.12 4.28
C PRO A 66 -23.78 18.92 5.02
N GLU A 67 -23.06 18.27 5.93
CA GLU A 67 -22.00 18.85 6.74
C GLU A 67 -20.62 18.83 6.03
N VAL A 68 -20.50 18.11 4.92
CA VAL A 68 -19.25 18.01 4.16
C VAL A 68 -19.04 19.27 3.34
N THR A 69 -17.90 19.93 3.53
CA THR A 69 -17.52 21.08 2.70
C THR A 69 -16.72 20.63 1.48
N VAL A 70 -17.12 21.11 0.30
CA VAL A 70 -16.45 20.81 -0.97
C VAL A 70 -15.60 22.00 -1.39
N SER A 71 -14.33 21.78 -1.68
CA SER A 71 -13.43 22.79 -2.22
C SER A 71 -12.53 22.20 -3.30
N GLU A 72 -12.23 22.97 -4.35
CA GLU A 72 -11.31 22.52 -5.40
C GLU A 72 -9.87 22.55 -4.85
N TYR A 73 -9.10 21.50 -5.12
CA TYR A 73 -7.70 21.41 -4.73
C TYR A 73 -6.87 22.31 -5.64
N THR A 74 -6.27 23.36 -5.07
CA THR A 74 -5.27 24.20 -5.75
C THR A 74 -3.88 23.81 -5.24
N ALA A 75 -2.96 23.52 -6.15
CA ALA A 75 -1.58 23.19 -5.82
C ALA A 75 -0.95 24.33 -4.99
N GLY A 76 -0.62 24.07 -3.74
CA GLY A 76 -0.09 25.05 -2.79
C GLY A 76 -0.93 25.23 -1.50
N ALA A 77 -2.18 24.81 -1.47
CA ALA A 77 -2.94 24.74 -0.24
C ALA A 77 -2.62 23.40 0.42
N SER A 78 -1.77 23.40 1.46
CA SER A 78 -1.48 22.21 2.24
C SER A 78 -2.80 21.62 2.73
N ALA A 79 -3.15 20.42 2.23
CA ALA A 79 -4.25 19.60 2.75
C ALA A 79 -3.87 19.06 4.14
N TYR A 80 -3.29 19.93 5.02
CA TYR A 80 -3.02 19.58 6.40
C TYR A 80 -4.35 19.57 7.14
N PHE A 81 -4.70 18.39 7.60
CA PHE A 81 -5.76 18.17 8.58
C PHE A 81 -5.72 19.25 9.66
N GLY A 82 -6.70 20.13 9.65
CA GLY A 82 -6.93 21.03 10.76
C GLY A 82 -7.27 20.23 12.01
N ALA A 83 -6.24 19.85 12.77
CA ALA A 83 -6.38 19.16 14.05
C ALA A 83 -7.31 19.89 15.03
N ALA A 84 -7.50 21.20 14.83
CA ALA A 84 -8.33 22.05 15.70
C ALA A 84 -9.85 21.86 15.44
N ASP A 85 -10.30 21.62 14.20
CA ASP A 85 -11.73 21.47 13.90
C ASP A 85 -12.23 20.06 14.20
N ALA A 86 -11.40 19.02 13.96
CA ALA A 86 -11.72 17.64 14.29
C ALA A 86 -11.90 17.41 15.81
N ASP A 87 -11.28 18.24 16.64
CA ASP A 87 -11.36 18.17 18.10
C ASP A 87 -12.64 18.84 18.64
N ARG A 88 -13.19 19.84 17.92
CA ARG A 88 -14.47 20.49 18.25
C ARG A 88 -15.67 19.57 18.05
N ASP A 89 -15.72 18.86 16.91
CA ASP A 89 -16.81 17.95 16.59
C ASP A 89 -16.86 16.76 17.53
N GLY A 90 -15.70 16.18 17.86
CA GLY A 90 -15.60 15.11 18.85
C GLY A 90 -16.10 15.55 20.24
N ARG A 91 -15.77 16.78 20.65
CA ARG A 91 -16.19 17.34 21.94
C ARG A 91 -17.70 17.64 21.99
N ASN A 92 -18.26 18.14 20.91
CA ASN A 92 -19.70 18.40 20.80
C ASN A 92 -20.50 17.09 20.84
N MET A 93 -20.04 16.04 20.15
CA MET A 93 -20.64 14.71 20.18
C MET A 93 -20.61 14.10 21.60
N VAL A 94 -19.45 14.16 22.27
CA VAL A 94 -19.33 13.67 23.67
C VAL A 94 -20.24 14.46 24.61
N MET A 95 -20.30 15.79 24.47
CA MET A 95 -21.17 16.62 25.30
C MET A 95 -22.64 16.28 25.09
N ARG A 96 -23.08 16.06 23.85
CA ARG A 96 -24.45 15.61 23.50
C ARG A 96 -24.76 14.23 24.10
N LEU A 97 -23.83 13.26 23.97
CA LEU A 97 -23.93 11.94 24.56
C LEU A 97 -24.07 11.99 26.08
N MET A 98 -23.21 12.76 26.74
CA MET A 98 -23.25 12.90 28.21
C MET A 98 -24.54 13.55 28.68
N THR A 99 -24.99 14.62 28.00
CA THR A 99 -26.25 15.30 28.33
C THR A 99 -27.44 14.36 28.15
N GLY A 100 -27.51 13.67 27.01
CA GLY A 100 -28.60 12.70 26.73
C GLY A 100 -28.60 11.53 27.73
N ALA A 101 -27.42 10.98 28.05
CA ALA A 101 -27.27 9.88 29.02
C ALA A 101 -27.70 10.30 30.43
N VAL A 102 -27.35 11.51 30.90
CA VAL A 102 -27.76 12.02 32.23
C VAL A 102 -29.30 12.18 32.28
N ILE A 103 -29.88 12.79 31.25
CA ILE A 103 -31.33 12.95 31.18
C ILE A 103 -32.04 11.58 31.13
N PHE A 104 -31.50 10.63 30.39
CA PHE A 104 -31.98 9.24 30.34
C PHE A 104 -31.93 8.57 31.73
N ALA A 105 -30.79 8.68 32.41
CA ALA A 105 -30.63 8.12 33.75
C ALA A 105 -31.65 8.72 34.75
N VAL A 106 -31.90 10.02 34.69
CA VAL A 106 -32.92 10.70 35.48
C VAL A 106 -34.31 10.13 35.16
N GLY A 107 -34.65 9.99 33.86
CA GLY A 107 -35.91 9.40 33.42
C GLY A 107 -36.11 7.98 33.91
N ILE A 108 -35.10 7.12 33.85
CA ILE A 108 -35.11 5.73 34.36
C ILE A 108 -35.31 5.71 35.88
N ILE A 109 -34.54 6.52 36.62
CA ILE A 109 -34.63 6.59 38.08
C ILE A 109 -36.08 6.98 38.47
N LEU A 110 -36.62 8.03 37.83
CA LEU A 110 -38.00 8.46 38.09
C LEU A 110 -39.03 7.38 37.74
N SER A 111 -38.82 6.62 36.66
CA SER A 111 -39.70 5.52 36.26
C SER A 111 -39.68 4.33 37.22
N ALA A 112 -38.55 4.11 37.93
CA ALA A 112 -38.37 3.04 38.90
C ALA A 112 -39.08 3.33 40.25
N PHE A 113 -39.39 4.61 40.55
CA PHE A 113 -40.18 4.96 41.74
C PHE A 113 -41.66 4.78 41.42
N THR A 114 -42.30 3.74 41.99
CA THR A 114 -43.68 3.29 41.74
C THR A 114 -44.77 4.31 42.00
N GLN A 115 -44.50 5.44 42.60
CA GLN A 115 -45.47 6.52 42.91
C GLN A 115 -45.46 7.69 41.94
N VAL A 116 -44.53 7.72 40.95
CA VAL A 116 -44.41 8.82 40.02
C VAL A 116 -45.28 8.56 38.77
N SER A 117 -46.19 9.50 38.48
CA SER A 117 -47.02 9.41 37.27
C SER A 117 -46.19 9.40 35.98
N ALA A 118 -46.61 8.65 34.97
CA ALA A 118 -46.01 8.61 33.64
C ALA A 118 -45.81 10.03 33.06
N SER A 119 -46.68 10.96 33.39
CA SER A 119 -46.59 12.38 32.95
C SER A 119 -45.34 13.10 33.44
N VAL A 120 -44.64 12.58 34.47
CA VAL A 120 -43.43 13.21 35.02
C VAL A 120 -42.13 12.65 34.38
N TYR A 121 -42.04 11.33 34.21
CA TYR A 121 -40.77 10.74 33.67
C TYR A 121 -40.74 10.69 32.13
N LEU A 122 -41.91 10.61 31.47
CA LEU A 122 -42.01 10.53 30.02
C LEU A 122 -41.37 11.73 29.30
N PRO A 123 -41.53 13.00 29.75
CA PRO A 123 -40.86 14.13 29.13
C PRO A 123 -39.34 14.03 29.14
N PHE A 124 -38.75 13.46 30.20
CA PHE A 124 -37.28 13.26 30.29
C PHE A 124 -36.85 12.20 29.27
N LEU A 125 -37.54 11.10 29.11
CA LEU A 125 -37.24 10.06 28.12
C LEU A 125 -37.38 10.60 26.69
N ILE A 126 -38.44 11.35 26.39
CA ILE A 126 -38.64 11.96 25.07
C ILE A 126 -37.58 13.01 24.80
N LEU A 127 -37.23 13.87 25.77
CA LEU A 127 -36.17 14.86 25.61
C LEU A 127 -34.82 14.19 25.36
N SER A 128 -34.49 13.14 26.08
CA SER A 128 -33.28 12.35 25.85
C SER A 128 -33.29 11.72 24.48
N TYR A 129 -34.39 11.16 24.01
CA TYR A 129 -34.54 10.60 22.68
C TYR A 129 -34.29 11.65 21.59
N VAL A 130 -34.83 12.86 21.73
CA VAL A 130 -34.63 13.96 20.77
C VAL A 130 -33.18 14.40 20.73
N ILE A 131 -32.51 14.47 21.90
CA ILE A 131 -31.11 14.86 21.98
C ILE A 131 -30.17 13.80 21.36
N LEU A 132 -30.43 12.51 21.62
CA LEU A 132 -29.59 11.39 21.16
C LEU A 132 -29.93 10.94 19.75
N GLY A 133 -31.18 10.90 19.37
CA GLY A 133 -31.67 10.30 18.12
C GLY A 133 -32.15 11.29 17.07
N GLY A 134 -32.31 12.58 17.42
CA GLY A 134 -32.89 13.57 16.53
C GLY A 134 -32.17 13.72 15.21
N ASP A 135 -30.84 13.68 15.20
CA ASP A 135 -30.01 13.70 13.99
C ASP A 135 -30.16 12.42 13.16
N VAL A 136 -30.25 11.25 13.79
CA VAL A 136 -30.43 9.96 13.11
C VAL A 136 -31.78 9.94 12.40
N VAL A 137 -32.83 10.38 13.08
CA VAL A 137 -34.19 10.49 12.51
C VAL A 137 -34.22 11.52 11.38
N ALA A 138 -33.61 12.67 11.58
CA ALA A 138 -33.54 13.70 10.55
C ALA A 138 -32.84 13.20 9.28
N ARG A 139 -31.70 12.50 9.42
CA ARG A 139 -30.99 11.85 8.30
C ARG A 139 -31.84 10.77 7.63
N ALA A 140 -32.55 9.95 8.41
CA ALA A 140 -33.44 8.94 7.86
C ALA A 140 -34.54 9.56 7.02
N VAL A 141 -35.21 10.63 7.50
CA VAL A 141 -36.26 11.34 6.75
C VAL A 141 -35.69 11.98 5.48
N GLN A 142 -34.55 12.63 5.57
CA GLN A 142 -33.86 13.20 4.39
C GLN A 142 -33.53 12.14 3.34
N ASN A 143 -33.06 10.97 3.78
CA ASN A 143 -32.71 9.86 2.89
C ASN A 143 -33.95 9.25 2.22
N ILE A 144 -35.08 9.15 2.95
CA ILE A 144 -36.37 8.72 2.38
C ILE A 144 -36.85 9.70 1.29
N VAL A 145 -36.83 11.01 1.58
CA VAL A 145 -37.24 12.03 0.61
C VAL A 145 -36.38 11.99 -0.66
N LYS A 146 -35.09 11.61 -0.51
CA LYS A 146 -34.15 11.42 -1.62
C LYS A 146 -34.27 10.05 -2.31
N GLY A 147 -35.27 9.24 -1.99
CA GLY A 147 -35.50 7.91 -2.58
C GLY A 147 -34.55 6.81 -2.05
N ARG A 148 -33.85 7.03 -0.96
CA ARG A 148 -32.93 6.10 -0.32
C ARG A 148 -33.52 5.54 0.96
N ILE A 149 -34.39 4.56 0.81
CA ILE A 149 -35.27 4.10 1.91
C ILE A 149 -34.56 3.11 2.84
N PHE A 150 -33.56 2.34 2.38
CA PHE A 150 -33.03 1.19 3.14
C PHE A 150 -31.58 1.42 3.60
N ASP A 151 -31.37 2.42 4.47
CA ASP A 151 -30.07 2.63 5.13
C ASP A 151 -30.13 2.30 6.64
N GLU A 152 -28.98 2.40 7.31
CA GLU A 152 -28.87 2.14 8.75
C GLU A 152 -29.68 3.14 9.60
N ASN A 153 -29.70 4.42 9.20
CA ASN A 153 -30.46 5.45 9.91
C ASN A 153 -31.95 5.17 9.81
N PHE A 154 -32.44 4.68 8.65
CA PHE A 154 -33.82 4.25 8.48
C PHE A 154 -34.19 3.09 9.40
N LEU A 155 -33.36 2.03 9.46
CA LEU A 155 -33.60 0.87 10.30
C LEU A 155 -33.67 1.25 11.78
N MET A 156 -32.72 2.07 12.25
CA MET A 156 -32.65 2.54 13.62
C MET A 156 -33.85 3.45 13.97
N SER A 157 -34.18 4.39 13.07
CA SER A 157 -35.34 5.28 13.27
C SER A 157 -36.65 4.52 13.28
N LEU A 158 -36.83 3.58 12.33
CA LEU A 158 -38.08 2.75 12.28
C LEU A 158 -38.22 1.90 13.55
N SER A 159 -37.13 1.29 14.01
CA SER A 159 -37.14 0.44 15.20
C SER A 159 -37.43 1.24 16.48
N THR A 160 -36.81 2.38 16.66
CA THR A 160 -36.94 3.19 17.86
C THR A 160 -38.27 3.97 17.90
N ILE A 161 -38.75 4.52 16.78
CA ILE A 161 -40.05 5.14 16.67
C ILE A 161 -41.13 4.06 16.89
N GLY A 162 -40.98 2.86 16.34
CA GLY A 162 -41.83 1.73 16.57
C GLY A 162 -41.91 1.35 18.07
N ALA A 163 -40.78 1.34 18.77
CA ALA A 163 -40.69 1.10 20.20
C ALA A 163 -41.44 2.19 21.02
N LEU A 164 -41.30 3.46 20.64
CA LEU A 164 -42.06 4.56 21.26
C LEU A 164 -43.58 4.38 21.07
N ILE A 165 -44.03 3.95 19.89
CA ILE A 165 -45.47 3.73 19.58
C ILE A 165 -46.07 2.58 20.42
N ILE A 166 -45.29 1.51 20.65
CA ILE A 166 -45.77 0.37 21.47
C ILE A 166 -45.59 0.60 22.99
N GLY A 167 -45.03 1.76 23.41
CA GLY A 167 -44.85 2.14 24.81
C GLY A 167 -43.53 1.74 25.47
N GLU A 168 -42.58 1.19 24.72
CA GLU A 168 -41.24 0.78 25.18
C GLU A 168 -40.30 1.98 25.16
N TYR A 169 -40.59 3.03 25.95
CA TYR A 169 -39.87 4.30 25.93
C TYR A 169 -38.39 4.18 26.37
N PRO A 170 -38.06 3.48 27.49
CA PRO A 170 -36.68 3.32 27.92
C PRO A 170 -35.82 2.59 26.90
N GLU A 171 -36.40 1.56 26.26
CA GLU A 171 -35.71 0.77 25.23
C GLU A 171 -35.41 1.61 24.02
N ALA A 172 -36.33 2.45 23.54
CA ALA A 172 -36.09 3.34 22.41
C ALA A 172 -34.95 4.30 22.65
N VAL A 173 -34.87 4.90 23.85
CA VAL A 173 -33.77 5.82 24.21
C VAL A 173 -32.46 5.07 24.37
N ALA A 174 -32.49 3.89 25.00
CA ALA A 174 -31.30 3.07 25.17
C ALA A 174 -30.67 2.67 23.84
N VAL A 175 -31.50 2.25 22.87
CA VAL A 175 -31.05 1.91 21.51
C VAL A 175 -30.30 3.09 20.89
N MET A 176 -30.86 4.31 20.94
CA MET A 176 -30.24 5.50 20.40
C MET A 176 -28.93 5.87 21.14
N LEU A 177 -28.92 5.75 22.46
CA LEU A 177 -27.72 6.00 23.26
C LEU A 177 -26.59 5.05 22.88
N PHE A 178 -26.84 3.74 22.86
CA PHE A 178 -25.80 2.77 22.50
C PHE A 178 -25.37 2.89 21.04
N TYR A 179 -26.30 3.17 20.13
CA TYR A 179 -25.97 3.44 18.73
C TYR A 179 -24.99 4.62 18.61
N GLN A 180 -25.29 5.75 19.27
CA GLN A 180 -24.43 6.93 19.27
C GLN A 180 -23.06 6.67 19.94
N VAL A 181 -23.03 5.88 21.02
CA VAL A 181 -21.78 5.43 21.64
C VAL A 181 -20.96 4.59 20.65
N GLY A 182 -21.63 3.68 19.93
CA GLY A 182 -21.00 2.87 18.89
C GLY A 182 -20.39 3.73 17.78
N GLU A 183 -21.14 4.70 17.25
CA GLU A 183 -20.69 5.65 16.23
C GLU A 183 -19.47 6.45 16.71
N TYR A 184 -19.47 6.93 17.96
CA TYR A 184 -18.34 7.62 18.54
C TYR A 184 -17.06 6.77 18.55
N PHE A 185 -17.15 5.53 19.04
CA PHE A 185 -15.97 4.63 19.06
C PHE A 185 -15.51 4.24 17.66
N GLN A 186 -16.44 4.05 16.73
CA GLN A 186 -16.11 3.74 15.33
C GLN A 186 -15.37 4.92 14.67
N SER A 187 -15.90 6.14 14.83
CA SER A 187 -15.24 7.36 14.34
C SER A 187 -13.85 7.58 14.95
N ALA A 188 -13.72 7.35 16.27
CA ALA A 188 -12.44 7.44 16.96
C ALA A 188 -11.43 6.40 16.45
N ALA A 189 -11.88 5.18 16.15
CA ALA A 189 -11.02 4.13 15.61
C ALA A 189 -10.57 4.42 14.17
N VAL A 190 -11.47 4.94 13.32
CA VAL A 190 -11.14 5.39 11.96
C VAL A 190 -10.14 6.55 12.02
N LYS A 191 -10.38 7.56 12.87
CA LYS A 191 -9.45 8.69 13.09
C LYS A 191 -8.07 8.21 13.53
N ARG A 192 -8.00 7.23 14.45
CA ARG A 192 -6.73 6.64 14.91
C ARG A 192 -6.01 5.88 13.79
N SER A 193 -6.74 5.18 12.94
CA SER A 193 -6.17 4.50 11.77
C SER A 193 -5.61 5.51 10.77
N ARG A 194 -6.36 6.57 10.48
CA ARG A 194 -5.91 7.69 9.63
C ARG A 194 -4.63 8.32 10.18
N LYS A 195 -4.60 8.62 11.48
CA LYS A 195 -3.41 9.18 12.12
C LYS A 195 -2.19 8.29 11.96
N SER A 196 -2.31 6.97 12.11
CA SER A 196 -1.18 6.05 11.91
C SER A 196 -0.66 6.00 10.48
N ILE A 197 -1.50 6.30 9.47
CA ILE A 197 -1.09 6.44 8.08
C ILE A 197 -0.50 7.83 7.87
N ALA A 198 -1.09 8.86 8.45
CA ALA A 198 -0.52 10.21 8.44
C ALA A 198 0.86 10.28 9.12
N ASP A 199 1.07 9.51 10.21
CA ASP A 199 2.39 9.37 10.86
C ASP A 199 3.44 8.71 9.93
N LEU A 200 3.01 7.90 8.93
CA LEU A 200 3.88 7.42 7.85
C LEU A 200 4.19 8.53 6.82
N MET A 201 3.32 9.51 6.69
CA MET A 201 3.51 10.69 5.84
C MET A 201 4.35 11.78 6.51
N ASP A 202 4.60 11.69 7.81
CA ASP A 202 5.54 12.58 8.54
C ASP A 202 7.01 12.40 8.10
N ILE A 203 7.22 11.59 7.06
CA ILE A 203 8.51 11.50 6.35
C ILE A 203 8.79 12.79 5.56
N ARG A 204 7.76 13.56 5.17
CA ARG A 204 7.90 14.79 4.40
C ARG A 204 8.72 15.83 5.17
N PRO A 205 9.77 16.38 4.56
CA PRO A 205 10.51 17.51 5.11
C PRO A 205 9.70 18.80 4.97
N ASP A 206 9.68 19.63 6.01
CA ASP A 206 8.94 20.90 6.01
C ASP A 206 9.72 22.04 5.35
N TRP A 207 11.08 21.96 5.36
CA TRP A 207 11.98 22.97 4.80
C TRP A 207 13.27 22.35 4.27
N ALA A 208 13.96 23.11 3.42
CA ALA A 208 15.31 22.83 2.93
C ALA A 208 16.22 24.02 3.24
N THR A 209 17.46 23.76 3.68
CA THR A 209 18.48 24.81 3.82
C THR A 209 19.31 24.77 2.54
N VAL A 210 19.22 25.79 1.69
CA VAL A 210 19.92 25.89 0.41
C VAL A 210 21.03 26.94 0.48
N ILE A 211 22.12 26.71 -0.26
CA ILE A 211 23.22 27.68 -0.41
C ILE A 211 22.96 28.51 -1.66
N ARG A 212 22.61 29.78 -1.49
CA ARG A 212 22.45 30.76 -2.60
C ARG A 212 23.35 31.96 -2.34
N ALA A 213 24.18 32.33 -3.30
CA ALA A 213 25.15 33.43 -3.19
C ALA A 213 26.04 33.36 -1.92
N GLY A 214 26.42 32.15 -1.48
CA GLY A 214 27.26 31.92 -0.30
C GLY A 214 26.53 32.07 1.05
N GLN A 215 25.22 32.28 1.05
CA GLN A 215 24.40 32.35 2.25
C GLN A 215 23.49 31.13 2.39
N TRP A 216 23.27 30.69 3.62
CA TRP A 216 22.34 29.63 3.96
C TRP A 216 20.94 30.20 4.11
N LEU A 217 20.04 29.79 3.23
CA LEU A 217 18.64 30.23 3.21
C LEU A 217 17.74 29.05 3.49
N VAL A 218 16.79 29.23 4.41
CA VAL A 218 15.73 28.23 4.67
C VAL A 218 14.56 28.54 3.73
N VAL A 219 14.21 27.55 2.89
CA VAL A 219 13.20 27.69 1.85
C VAL A 219 12.27 26.48 1.86
N PRO A 220 11.05 26.58 1.33
CA PRO A 220 10.22 25.40 1.05
C PRO A 220 10.93 24.46 0.05
N PRO A 221 10.91 23.11 0.27
CA PRO A 221 11.60 22.17 -0.61
C PRO A 221 11.17 22.24 -2.08
N GLU A 222 9.93 22.65 -2.33
CA GLU A 222 9.36 22.82 -3.68
C GLU A 222 10.04 23.93 -4.50
N THR A 223 10.73 24.84 -3.83
CA THR A 223 11.40 25.99 -4.46
C THR A 223 12.89 25.73 -4.80
N VAL A 224 13.38 24.54 -4.45
CA VAL A 224 14.76 24.13 -4.70
C VAL A 224 14.86 23.50 -6.09
N SER A 225 15.80 23.97 -6.90
CA SER A 225 16.01 23.49 -8.26
C SER A 225 17.06 22.37 -8.31
N ILE A 226 16.97 21.54 -9.35
CA ILE A 226 17.97 20.51 -9.62
C ILE A 226 19.35 21.18 -9.83
N GLY A 227 20.39 20.61 -9.20
CA GLY A 227 21.75 21.12 -9.23
C GLY A 227 22.09 22.11 -8.11
N GLU A 228 21.12 22.65 -7.36
CA GLU A 228 21.39 23.46 -6.17
C GLU A 228 21.98 22.60 -5.05
N THR A 229 22.74 23.24 -4.17
CA THR A 229 23.34 22.57 -3.00
C THR A 229 22.54 22.85 -1.77
N ILE A 230 22.10 21.78 -1.10
CA ILE A 230 21.40 21.84 0.20
C ILE A 230 22.34 21.39 1.33
N VAL A 231 22.12 21.93 2.52
CA VAL A 231 22.85 21.59 3.76
C VAL A 231 21.89 20.89 4.71
N VAL A 232 22.31 19.71 5.17
CA VAL A 232 21.55 18.91 6.14
C VAL A 232 22.38 18.72 7.40
N LYS A 233 21.84 19.15 8.55
CA LYS A 233 22.49 19.05 9.85
C LYS A 233 22.11 17.76 10.57
N PRO A 234 22.87 17.33 11.58
CA PRO A 234 22.47 16.20 12.43
C PRO A 234 21.10 16.41 13.05
N GLY A 235 20.23 15.37 12.97
CA GLY A 235 18.84 15.41 13.40
C GLY A 235 17.83 15.92 12.36
N GLU A 236 18.29 16.49 11.24
CA GLU A 236 17.40 16.96 10.18
C GLU A 236 17.07 15.85 9.18
N LYS A 237 15.87 15.93 8.59
CA LYS A 237 15.46 15.10 7.46
C LYS A 237 16.10 15.64 6.18
N ILE A 238 16.58 14.74 5.29
CA ILE A 238 17.06 15.11 3.97
C ILE A 238 15.86 15.57 3.13
N PRO A 239 15.83 16.83 2.64
CA PRO A 239 14.65 17.39 1.99
C PRO A 239 14.43 16.92 0.54
N LEU A 240 15.48 16.65 -0.20
CA LEU A 240 15.43 16.21 -1.61
C LEU A 240 16.48 15.13 -1.88
N ASP A 241 16.22 14.32 -2.91
CA ASP A 241 17.18 13.32 -3.38
C ASP A 241 18.41 14.00 -3.97
N GLY A 242 19.59 13.45 -3.73
CA GLY A 242 20.82 14.05 -4.23
C GLY A 242 22.08 13.21 -4.02
N ILE A 243 23.22 13.79 -4.36
CA ILE A 243 24.56 13.22 -4.21
C ILE A 243 25.31 14.04 -3.18
N VAL A 244 26.00 13.36 -2.26
CA VAL A 244 26.82 14.02 -1.23
C VAL A 244 28.05 14.65 -1.88
N LEU A 245 28.17 15.97 -1.83
CA LEU A 245 29.38 16.70 -2.30
C LEU A 245 30.46 16.72 -1.24
N GLU A 246 30.06 16.91 0.03
CA GLU A 246 30.98 17.03 1.16
C GLU A 246 30.30 16.57 2.46
N GLY A 247 31.10 15.97 3.35
CA GLY A 247 30.66 15.48 4.65
C GLY A 247 30.55 13.95 4.72
N THR A 248 30.38 13.46 5.93
CA THR A 248 30.14 12.04 6.24
C THR A 248 29.12 11.97 7.36
N SER A 249 28.11 11.12 7.21
CA SER A 249 27.07 10.92 8.22
C SER A 249 26.57 9.48 8.25
N MET A 250 25.91 9.14 9.38
CA MET A 250 25.07 7.95 9.46
C MET A 250 23.62 8.37 9.21
N LEU A 251 22.96 7.72 8.25
CA LEU A 251 21.57 7.99 7.90
C LEU A 251 20.65 6.95 8.52
N ASP A 252 19.64 7.41 9.25
CA ASP A 252 18.50 6.57 9.65
C ASP A 252 17.53 6.48 8.46
N THR A 253 17.48 5.31 7.85
CA THR A 253 16.62 5.01 6.69
C THR A 253 15.32 4.29 7.08
N LYS A 254 15.13 4.05 8.39
CA LYS A 254 14.04 3.20 8.91
C LYS A 254 12.64 3.63 8.49
N ALA A 255 12.42 4.92 8.35
CA ALA A 255 11.13 5.45 7.92
C ALA A 255 10.80 5.08 6.45
N LEU A 256 11.82 4.93 5.60
CA LEU A 256 11.71 4.59 4.18
C LEU A 256 11.79 3.08 3.95
N THR A 257 12.87 2.45 4.43
CA THR A 257 13.21 1.05 4.10
C THR A 257 12.73 0.04 5.14
N GLY A 258 12.35 0.53 6.33
CA GLY A 258 12.04 -0.32 7.48
C GLY A 258 13.25 -0.93 8.17
N GLU A 259 14.47 -0.65 7.70
CA GLU A 259 15.73 -1.13 8.28
C GLU A 259 16.06 -0.38 9.57
N SER A 260 16.56 -1.10 10.58
CA SER A 260 16.93 -0.50 11.86
C SER A 260 18.40 -0.13 11.97
N VAL A 261 19.22 -0.56 10.98
CA VAL A 261 20.67 -0.30 10.97
C VAL A 261 20.92 0.97 10.15
N PRO A 262 21.55 2.01 10.73
CA PRO A 262 21.87 3.22 9.99
C PRO A 262 22.89 2.94 8.86
N LYS A 263 22.71 3.60 7.72
CA LYS A 263 23.64 3.53 6.57
C LYS A 263 24.67 4.64 6.67
N THR A 264 25.95 4.32 6.61
CA THR A 264 27.01 5.32 6.51
C THR A 264 27.08 5.84 5.08
N VAL A 265 27.14 7.17 4.92
CA VAL A 265 27.31 7.85 3.62
C VAL A 265 28.47 8.81 3.67
N CYS A 266 29.18 8.90 2.55
CA CYS A 266 30.32 9.78 2.37
C CYS A 266 30.23 10.49 0.99
N LYS A 267 31.25 11.23 0.63
CA LYS A 267 31.29 11.95 -0.64
C LYS A 267 31.03 11.01 -1.83
N ASP A 268 30.28 11.49 -2.80
CA ASP A 268 29.82 10.81 -4.03
C ASP A 268 28.76 9.71 -3.82
N ASP A 269 28.28 9.49 -2.57
CA ASP A 269 27.16 8.59 -2.31
C ASP A 269 25.81 9.25 -2.61
N GLU A 270 24.88 8.45 -3.14
CA GLU A 270 23.48 8.86 -3.30
C GLU A 270 22.74 8.83 -1.95
N VAL A 271 21.96 9.88 -1.72
CA VAL A 271 21.09 10.03 -0.54
C VAL A 271 19.65 10.35 -0.95
N LEU A 272 18.70 9.83 -0.18
CA LEU A 272 17.28 9.91 -0.47
C LEU A 272 16.60 10.88 0.48
N SER A 273 15.64 11.62 -0.04
CA SER A 273 14.74 12.45 0.76
C SER A 273 14.04 11.62 1.83
N GLY A 274 13.77 12.21 3.00
CA GLY A 274 13.11 11.56 4.13
C GLY A 274 14.03 10.74 5.06
N CYS A 275 15.28 10.45 4.67
CA CYS A 275 16.27 9.91 5.62
C CYS A 275 16.66 10.97 6.65
N ILE A 276 16.97 10.55 7.89
CA ILE A 276 17.41 11.46 8.95
C ILE A 276 18.93 11.36 9.12
N SER A 277 19.64 12.48 9.00
CA SER A 277 21.07 12.56 9.30
C SER A 277 21.27 12.42 10.82
N GLN A 278 22.11 11.48 11.26
CA GLN A 278 22.38 11.27 12.68
C GLN A 278 23.66 11.94 13.16
N SER A 279 24.67 12.08 12.27
CA SER A 279 25.99 12.61 12.63
C SER A 279 26.59 13.38 11.46
N GLY A 280 27.34 14.44 11.75
CA GLY A 280 27.96 15.26 10.71
C GLY A 280 27.00 16.11 9.89
N VAL A 281 27.53 17.13 9.25
CA VAL A 281 26.79 17.98 8.31
C VAL A 281 27.06 17.47 6.91
N LEU A 282 26.01 17.32 6.09
CA LEU A 282 26.11 16.91 4.70
C LEU A 282 25.82 18.10 3.79
N MET A 283 26.66 18.28 2.79
CA MET A 283 26.35 19.11 1.61
C MET A 283 25.94 18.19 0.48
N ILE A 284 24.73 18.38 -0.03
CA ILE A 284 24.11 17.48 -1.00
C ILE A 284 23.72 18.30 -2.24
N GLN A 285 24.14 17.84 -3.42
CA GLN A 285 23.67 18.40 -4.69
C GLN A 285 22.36 17.71 -5.07
N VAL A 286 21.33 18.51 -5.28
CA VAL A 286 19.99 18.02 -5.61
C VAL A 286 19.98 17.43 -7.03
N THR A 287 19.47 16.21 -7.16
CA THR A 287 19.37 15.47 -8.43
C THR A 287 17.97 15.38 -8.98
N LYS A 288 16.93 15.52 -8.13
CA LYS A 288 15.54 15.45 -8.53
C LYS A 288 14.73 16.63 -7.97
N ALA A 289 13.73 17.08 -8.72
CA ALA A 289 12.77 18.07 -8.23
C ALA A 289 11.94 17.49 -7.08
N PHE A 290 11.36 18.34 -6.22
CA PHE A 290 10.60 17.88 -5.04
C PHE A 290 9.46 16.91 -5.40
N GLY A 291 8.67 17.18 -6.46
CA GLY A 291 7.59 16.30 -6.91
C GLY A 291 8.07 14.92 -7.38
N GLU A 292 9.31 14.82 -7.82
CA GLU A 292 9.94 13.57 -8.28
C GLU A 292 10.78 12.89 -7.19
N SER A 293 10.87 13.50 -6.00
CA SER A 293 11.64 12.97 -4.88
C SER A 293 11.04 11.65 -4.36
N THR A 294 11.90 10.84 -3.77
CA THR A 294 11.51 9.57 -3.17
C THR A 294 10.35 9.70 -2.20
N VAL A 295 10.37 10.69 -1.32
CA VAL A 295 9.29 10.94 -0.36
C VAL A 295 7.98 11.29 -1.06
N SER A 296 8.02 12.18 -2.06
CA SER A 296 6.80 12.57 -2.80
C SER A 296 6.15 11.37 -3.48
N LYS A 297 6.94 10.51 -4.12
CA LYS A 297 6.44 9.27 -4.75
C LYS A 297 5.87 8.27 -3.75
N ILE A 298 6.52 8.09 -2.59
CA ILE A 298 6.01 7.20 -1.54
C ILE A 298 4.66 7.70 -1.03
N ILE A 299 4.56 9.00 -0.76
CA ILE A 299 3.33 9.63 -0.31
C ILE A 299 2.23 9.42 -1.35
N GLU A 300 2.49 9.70 -2.63
CA GLU A 300 1.56 9.51 -3.73
C GLU A 300 1.06 8.06 -3.83
N LEU A 301 1.97 7.08 -3.78
CA LEU A 301 1.61 5.66 -3.83
C LEU A 301 0.74 5.22 -2.66
N VAL A 302 1.04 5.67 -1.43
CA VAL A 302 0.23 5.37 -0.25
C VAL A 302 -1.14 6.05 -0.33
N GLU A 303 -1.17 7.25 -0.85
CA GLU A 303 -2.38 8.04 -1.04
C GLU A 303 -3.35 7.40 -2.04
N HIS A 304 -2.85 6.99 -3.22
CA HIS A 304 -3.67 6.31 -4.24
C HIS A 304 -4.00 4.86 -3.89
N ALA A 305 -3.27 4.25 -2.95
CA ALA A 305 -3.55 2.88 -2.51
C ALA A 305 -4.96 2.68 -1.92
N SER A 306 -5.59 3.72 -1.41
CA SER A 306 -6.96 3.66 -0.88
C SER A 306 -8.06 3.69 -1.95
N GLU A 307 -7.73 4.04 -3.20
CA GLU A 307 -8.70 4.15 -4.30
C GLU A 307 -9.04 2.79 -4.91
N ARG A 308 -8.10 1.85 -4.92
CA ARG A 308 -8.27 0.52 -5.50
C ARG A 308 -8.81 -0.48 -4.47
N LYS A 309 -10.14 -0.58 -4.39
CA LYS A 309 -10.86 -1.44 -3.42
C LYS A 309 -10.69 -2.92 -3.72
N ALA A 310 -10.53 -3.72 -2.66
CA ALA A 310 -10.47 -5.17 -2.75
C ALA A 310 -11.82 -5.77 -3.22
N PRO A 311 -11.80 -6.91 -3.95
CA PRO A 311 -13.00 -7.66 -4.27
C PRO A 311 -13.88 -7.98 -3.05
N THR A 312 -13.27 -8.27 -1.90
CA THR A 312 -13.98 -8.50 -0.64
C THR A 312 -14.68 -7.23 -0.15
N GLU A 313 -14.10 -6.03 -0.28
CA GLU A 313 -14.74 -4.76 0.07
C GLU A 313 -15.93 -4.45 -0.83
N ASN A 314 -15.78 -4.65 -2.14
CA ASN A 314 -16.85 -4.48 -3.12
C ASN A 314 -18.00 -5.46 -2.88
N PHE A 315 -17.69 -6.72 -2.51
CA PHE A 315 -18.69 -7.71 -2.16
C PHE A 315 -19.51 -7.26 -0.95
N ILE A 316 -18.90 -6.75 0.12
CA ILE A 316 -19.62 -6.30 1.32
C ILE A 316 -20.52 -5.11 1.00
N THR A 317 -20.08 -4.16 0.21
CA THR A 317 -20.91 -3.02 -0.22
C THR A 317 -22.12 -3.49 -1.03
N THR A 318 -21.91 -4.45 -1.93
CA THR A 318 -22.98 -5.05 -2.73
C THR A 318 -23.94 -5.88 -1.86
N PHE A 319 -23.39 -6.69 -0.94
CA PHE A 319 -24.16 -7.48 0.00
C PHE A 319 -25.09 -6.60 0.85
N ALA A 320 -24.60 -5.51 1.43
CA ALA A 320 -25.39 -4.61 2.24
C ALA A 320 -26.61 -4.04 1.47
N ARG A 321 -26.44 -3.75 0.17
CA ARG A 321 -27.51 -3.23 -0.68
C ARG A 321 -28.69 -4.21 -0.85
N TYR A 322 -28.42 -5.52 -0.97
CA TYR A 322 -29.47 -6.54 -1.13
C TYR A 322 -29.97 -7.06 0.21
N TYR A 323 -29.11 -7.13 1.21
CA TYR A 323 -29.40 -7.65 2.53
C TYR A 323 -30.47 -6.82 3.25
N THR A 324 -30.35 -5.48 3.26
CA THR A 324 -31.25 -4.60 4.02
C THR A 324 -32.72 -4.69 3.56
N PRO A 325 -33.07 -4.63 2.27
CA PRO A 325 -34.45 -4.85 1.82
C PRO A 325 -35.02 -6.22 2.23
N VAL A 326 -34.21 -7.28 2.13
CA VAL A 326 -34.64 -8.64 2.51
C VAL A 326 -34.98 -8.69 3.99
N VAL A 327 -34.16 -8.11 4.83
CA VAL A 327 -34.37 -8.02 6.29
C VAL A 327 -35.66 -7.27 6.61
N VAL A 328 -35.91 -6.14 5.98
CA VAL A 328 -37.13 -5.34 6.18
C VAL A 328 -38.39 -6.14 5.80
N ILE A 329 -38.34 -6.87 4.69
CA ILE A 329 -39.43 -7.75 4.27
C ILE A 329 -39.68 -8.86 5.30
N ILE A 330 -38.61 -9.52 5.79
CA ILE A 330 -38.73 -10.57 6.82
C ILE A 330 -39.30 -9.98 8.11
N ALA A 331 -38.84 -8.79 8.53
CA ALA A 331 -39.41 -8.12 9.72
C ALA A 331 -40.90 -7.78 9.55
N ALA A 332 -41.32 -7.31 8.37
CA ALA A 332 -42.73 -7.06 8.07
C ALA A 332 -43.55 -8.36 8.09
N ILE A 333 -43.00 -9.44 7.54
CA ILE A 333 -43.65 -10.77 7.63
C ILE A 333 -43.77 -11.21 9.07
N LEU A 334 -42.75 -11.06 9.89
CA LEU A 334 -42.73 -11.41 11.31
C LEU A 334 -43.74 -10.57 12.13
N ALA A 335 -43.92 -9.29 11.75
CA ALA A 335 -44.87 -8.41 12.41
C ALA A 335 -46.35 -8.78 12.10
N VAL A 336 -46.64 -9.24 10.87
CA VAL A 336 -48.00 -9.37 10.36
C VAL A 336 -48.52 -10.82 10.33
N ILE A 337 -47.73 -11.76 9.82
CA ILE A 337 -48.19 -13.12 9.56
C ILE A 337 -48.45 -13.93 10.85
N PRO A 338 -47.54 -13.98 11.84
CA PRO A 338 -47.78 -14.79 13.03
C PRO A 338 -48.95 -14.34 13.88
N PRO A 339 -49.19 -13.03 14.14
CA PRO A 339 -50.40 -12.65 14.89
C PRO A 339 -51.70 -12.99 14.16
N LEU A 340 -51.71 -12.97 12.82
CA LEU A 340 -52.88 -13.39 12.02
C LEU A 340 -53.13 -14.90 12.08
N LEU A 341 -52.06 -15.71 12.06
CA LEU A 341 -52.19 -17.17 12.04
C LEU A 341 -52.40 -17.78 13.44
N PHE A 342 -51.73 -17.25 14.45
CA PHE A 342 -51.71 -17.83 15.80
C PHE A 342 -52.52 -17.04 16.81
N HIS A 343 -53.32 -16.06 16.39
CA HIS A 343 -54.14 -15.18 17.26
C HIS A 343 -53.35 -14.57 18.43
N GLY A 344 -52.05 -14.28 18.19
CA GLY A 344 -51.12 -13.72 19.17
C GLY A 344 -51.34 -12.21 19.39
N LEU A 345 -50.75 -11.68 20.45
CA LEU A 345 -50.76 -10.24 20.73
C LEU A 345 -49.93 -9.49 19.70
N TRP A 346 -50.54 -8.59 18.93
CA TRP A 346 -49.90 -7.77 17.92
C TRP A 346 -48.66 -7.01 18.44
N VAL A 347 -48.77 -6.48 19.67
CA VAL A 347 -47.69 -5.73 20.30
C VAL A 347 -46.42 -6.60 20.47
N GLU A 348 -46.58 -7.85 20.87
CA GLU A 348 -45.44 -8.76 21.07
C GLU A 348 -44.73 -9.10 19.76
N TRP A 349 -45.49 -9.40 18.69
CA TRP A 349 -44.88 -9.69 17.38
C TRP A 349 -44.30 -8.45 16.74
N MET A 350 -44.89 -7.27 16.95
CA MET A 350 -44.30 -5.99 16.55
C MET A 350 -42.97 -5.77 17.26
N ARG A 351 -42.90 -5.99 18.59
CA ARG A 351 -41.68 -5.89 19.37
C ARG A 351 -40.59 -6.83 18.82
N ARG A 352 -40.91 -8.08 18.52
CA ARG A 352 -39.96 -9.05 17.91
C ARG A 352 -39.46 -8.57 16.54
N ALA A 353 -40.35 -8.03 15.72
CA ALA A 353 -39.96 -7.48 14.42
C ALA A 353 -39.02 -6.26 14.55
N LEU A 354 -39.24 -5.37 15.50
CA LEU A 354 -38.40 -4.23 15.79
C LEU A 354 -37.03 -4.67 16.32
N VAL A 355 -36.97 -5.65 17.22
CA VAL A 355 -35.73 -6.27 17.70
C VAL A 355 -34.95 -6.89 16.53
N PHE A 356 -35.64 -7.62 15.65
CA PHE A 356 -35.08 -8.22 14.46
C PHE A 356 -34.43 -7.17 13.54
N LEU A 357 -35.06 -6.01 13.33
CA LEU A 357 -34.53 -4.89 12.55
C LEU A 357 -33.23 -4.32 13.16
N VAL A 358 -33.20 -4.11 14.48
CA VAL A 358 -32.02 -3.59 15.18
C VAL A 358 -30.83 -4.53 15.02
N ILE A 359 -31.02 -5.84 15.26
CA ILE A 359 -29.93 -6.84 15.13
C ILE A 359 -29.38 -6.90 13.70
N SER A 360 -30.20 -6.59 12.72
CA SER A 360 -29.87 -6.82 11.30
C SER A 360 -28.91 -5.80 10.67
N CYS A 361 -28.51 -4.72 11.37
CA CYS A 361 -27.54 -3.77 10.79
C CYS A 361 -26.19 -4.43 10.48
N PRO A 362 -25.65 -4.38 9.23
CA PRO A 362 -24.35 -4.95 8.91
C PRO A 362 -23.16 -4.05 9.31
N CYS A 363 -23.31 -3.12 10.26
CA CYS A 363 -22.38 -2.08 10.63
C CYS A 363 -20.96 -2.60 10.91
N ALA A 364 -20.85 -3.72 11.64
CA ALA A 364 -19.58 -4.35 11.97
C ALA A 364 -18.75 -4.74 10.74
N LEU A 365 -19.40 -5.21 9.67
CA LEU A 365 -18.72 -5.63 8.44
C LEU A 365 -18.30 -4.44 7.59
N VAL A 366 -19.18 -3.47 7.43
CA VAL A 366 -18.98 -2.30 6.55
C VAL A 366 -17.78 -1.47 7.02
N ILE A 367 -17.52 -1.41 8.32
CA ILE A 367 -16.44 -0.61 8.89
C ILE A 367 -15.17 -1.42 9.10
N SER A 368 -15.26 -2.63 9.66
CA SER A 368 -14.06 -3.37 10.06
C SER A 368 -13.24 -3.91 8.90
N ILE A 369 -13.85 -4.19 7.75
CA ILE A 369 -13.16 -4.76 6.60
C ILE A 369 -12.26 -3.74 5.91
N PRO A 370 -12.74 -2.55 5.48
CA PRO A 370 -11.86 -1.50 4.97
C PRO A 370 -10.76 -1.12 5.98
N LEU A 371 -11.12 -0.96 7.26
CA LEU A 371 -10.16 -0.65 8.32
C LEU A 371 -9.05 -1.70 8.43
N THR A 372 -9.37 -3.00 8.23
CA THR A 372 -8.38 -4.08 8.25
C THR A 372 -7.44 -4.01 7.05
N PHE A 373 -7.96 -3.73 5.84
CA PHE A 373 -7.13 -3.55 4.64
C PHE A 373 -6.22 -2.34 4.77
N PHE A 374 -6.73 -1.21 5.22
CA PHE A 374 -5.92 -0.02 5.47
C PHE A 374 -4.83 -0.27 6.52
N GLY A 375 -5.17 -0.95 7.62
CA GLY A 375 -4.19 -1.40 8.59
C GLY A 375 -3.12 -2.32 7.99
N GLY A 376 -3.51 -3.16 7.01
CA GLY A 376 -2.63 -4.04 6.25
C GLY A 376 -1.65 -3.27 5.36
N ILE A 377 -2.14 -2.30 4.58
CA ILE A 377 -1.32 -1.43 3.74
C ILE A 377 -0.31 -0.66 4.60
N GLY A 378 -0.77 -0.05 5.71
CA GLY A 378 0.12 0.64 6.64
C GLY A 378 1.14 -0.28 7.32
N ALA A 379 0.79 -1.55 7.58
CA ALA A 379 1.73 -2.54 8.14
C ALA A 379 2.76 -3.00 7.11
N ALA A 380 2.41 -3.07 5.82
CA ALA A 380 3.32 -3.35 4.72
C ALA A 380 4.31 -2.20 4.52
N SER A 381 3.81 -0.97 4.44
CA SER A 381 4.63 0.24 4.27
C SER A 381 5.71 0.37 5.35
N ARG A 382 5.35 0.15 6.64
CA ARG A 382 6.34 0.16 7.74
C ARG A 382 7.45 -0.90 7.62
N ARG A 383 7.32 -1.85 6.70
CA ARG A 383 8.33 -2.89 6.40
C ARG A 383 9.07 -2.64 5.10
N GLY A 384 8.90 -1.45 4.52
CA GLY A 384 9.48 -1.10 3.24
C GLY A 384 8.79 -1.80 2.05
N VAL A 385 7.50 -2.12 2.18
CA VAL A 385 6.68 -2.68 1.10
C VAL A 385 5.52 -1.76 0.81
N LEU A 386 5.52 -1.11 -0.33
CA LEU A 386 4.43 -0.25 -0.77
C LEU A 386 3.44 -1.07 -1.60
N VAL A 387 2.16 -0.99 -1.27
CA VAL A 387 1.08 -1.71 -1.95
C VAL A 387 0.10 -0.70 -2.52
N LYS A 388 -0.12 -0.72 -3.83
CA LYS A 388 -0.94 0.27 -4.56
C LYS A 388 -2.45 0.10 -4.40
N GLY A 389 -2.91 -0.81 -3.54
CA GLY A 389 -4.34 -0.97 -3.29
C GLY A 389 -4.69 -2.16 -2.42
N SER A 390 -5.88 -2.13 -1.82
CA SER A 390 -6.40 -3.27 -1.08
C SER A 390 -6.67 -4.48 -1.97
N ASN A 391 -7.00 -4.26 -3.25
CA ASN A 391 -7.09 -5.32 -4.27
C ASN A 391 -5.76 -6.04 -4.48
N CYS A 392 -4.64 -5.31 -4.54
CA CYS A 392 -3.30 -5.88 -4.68
C CYS A 392 -2.91 -6.68 -3.42
N LEU A 393 -3.24 -6.17 -2.24
CA LEU A 393 -3.02 -6.89 -0.98
C LEU A 393 -3.86 -8.18 -0.89
N GLU A 394 -5.10 -8.17 -1.37
CA GLU A 394 -5.93 -9.38 -1.47
C GLU A 394 -5.37 -10.35 -2.51
N ALA A 395 -4.89 -9.87 -3.65
CA ALA A 395 -4.29 -10.69 -4.71
C ALA A 395 -3.02 -11.38 -4.23
N LEU A 396 -2.12 -10.68 -3.52
CA LEU A 396 -0.91 -11.24 -2.90
C LEU A 396 -1.21 -12.47 -2.01
N ASN A 397 -2.33 -12.44 -1.28
CA ASN A 397 -2.71 -13.59 -0.45
C ASN A 397 -3.06 -14.84 -1.27
N ARG A 398 -3.45 -14.70 -2.55
CA ARG A 398 -3.82 -15.79 -3.45
C ARG A 398 -2.68 -16.24 -4.36
N VAL A 399 -1.49 -15.63 -4.25
CA VAL A 399 -0.32 -15.99 -5.05
C VAL A 399 0.14 -17.41 -4.72
N GLN A 400 0.27 -18.23 -5.76
CA GLN A 400 0.78 -19.60 -5.69
C GLN A 400 1.96 -19.85 -6.63
N THR A 401 2.12 -19.00 -7.65
CA THR A 401 3.24 -19.04 -8.58
C THR A 401 3.95 -17.70 -8.53
N ILE A 402 5.26 -17.72 -8.35
CA ILE A 402 6.10 -16.51 -8.40
C ILE A 402 7.14 -16.71 -9.50
N VAL A 403 7.16 -15.73 -10.39
CA VAL A 403 8.11 -15.65 -11.51
C VAL A 403 9.08 -14.52 -11.21
N PHE A 404 10.35 -14.80 -11.21
CA PHE A 404 11.42 -13.83 -10.95
C PHE A 404 12.17 -13.51 -12.23
N ASP A 405 12.49 -12.25 -12.45
CA ASP A 405 13.63 -11.92 -13.32
C ASP A 405 14.94 -12.29 -12.61
N LYS A 406 16.01 -12.51 -13.37
CA LYS A 406 17.31 -12.82 -12.77
C LYS A 406 18.05 -11.56 -12.39
N THR A 407 18.35 -10.71 -13.39
CA THR A 407 19.29 -9.58 -13.29
C THR A 407 18.67 -8.42 -12.50
N GLY A 408 19.38 -7.88 -11.50
CA GLY A 408 18.84 -6.81 -10.64
C GLY A 408 17.76 -7.27 -9.65
N THR A 409 17.20 -8.46 -9.82
CA THR A 409 16.12 -9.02 -8.95
C THR A 409 16.66 -10.06 -7.98
N LEU A 410 17.13 -11.21 -8.49
CA LEU A 410 17.77 -12.25 -7.68
C LEU A 410 19.27 -12.04 -7.53
N THR A 411 19.83 -11.23 -8.42
CA THR A 411 21.24 -10.81 -8.45
C THR A 411 21.34 -9.30 -8.23
N LYS A 412 22.55 -8.82 -7.96
CA LYS A 412 22.79 -7.39 -7.70
C LYS A 412 22.71 -6.50 -8.95
N GLY A 413 22.68 -7.11 -10.16
CA GLY A 413 22.81 -6.37 -11.43
C GLY A 413 24.21 -5.75 -11.65
N VAL A 414 25.17 -6.15 -10.85
CA VAL A 414 26.54 -5.66 -10.92
C VAL A 414 27.45 -6.80 -11.36
N PHE A 415 28.12 -6.60 -12.46
CA PHE A 415 29.13 -7.53 -12.94
C PHE A 415 30.36 -7.48 -12.03
N ASN A 416 30.75 -8.61 -11.47
CA ASN A 416 31.96 -8.73 -10.64
C ASN A 416 32.89 -9.80 -11.19
N VAL A 417 34.21 -9.62 -10.99
CA VAL A 417 35.19 -10.67 -11.25
C VAL A 417 35.02 -11.78 -10.23
N THR A 418 34.48 -12.93 -10.67
CA THR A 418 34.20 -14.10 -9.82
C THR A 418 35.29 -15.18 -9.89
N GLY A 419 36.18 -15.13 -10.89
CA GLY A 419 37.27 -16.05 -11.03
C GLY A 419 38.35 -15.55 -11.98
N ILE A 420 39.59 -15.87 -11.69
CA ILE A 420 40.73 -15.57 -12.54
C ILE A 420 41.48 -16.88 -12.77
N PHE A 421 41.68 -17.25 -14.02
CA PHE A 421 42.30 -18.52 -14.43
C PHE A 421 43.55 -18.21 -15.22
N PRO A 422 44.75 -18.17 -14.57
CA PRO A 422 46.00 -17.90 -15.24
C PRO A 422 46.42 -19.10 -16.11
N ALA A 423 47.07 -18.81 -17.23
CA ALA A 423 47.80 -19.81 -18.01
C ALA A 423 49.14 -20.19 -17.32
N ASP A 424 49.71 -21.30 -17.76
CA ASP A 424 50.98 -21.77 -17.21
C ASP A 424 52.08 -20.68 -17.32
N GLY A 425 52.74 -20.42 -16.20
CA GLY A 425 53.77 -19.39 -16.08
C GLY A 425 53.33 -17.99 -15.72
N PHE A 426 51.98 -17.78 -15.52
CA PHE A 426 51.45 -16.48 -15.10
C PHE A 426 50.71 -16.60 -13.75
N THR A 427 50.64 -15.48 -13.05
CA THR A 427 49.92 -15.36 -11.78
C THR A 427 48.54 -14.70 -11.96
N THR A 428 47.61 -14.95 -11.05
CA THR A 428 46.32 -14.28 -11.04
C THR A 428 46.43 -12.75 -11.01
N ALA A 429 47.45 -12.23 -10.30
CA ALA A 429 47.70 -10.80 -10.21
C ALA A 429 48.12 -10.23 -11.58
N GLN A 430 48.97 -10.93 -12.33
CA GLN A 430 49.39 -10.49 -13.65
C GLN A 430 48.29 -10.52 -14.68
N VAL A 431 47.39 -11.54 -14.65
CA VAL A 431 46.25 -11.60 -15.55
C VAL A 431 45.34 -10.42 -15.29
N LEU A 432 45.05 -10.11 -14.01
CA LEU A 432 44.17 -9.01 -13.62
C LEU A 432 44.79 -7.64 -13.98
N GLU A 433 46.08 -7.48 -13.77
CA GLU A 433 46.83 -6.27 -14.13
C GLU A 433 46.81 -5.98 -15.65
N TYR A 434 47.14 -6.96 -16.48
CA TYR A 434 47.06 -6.80 -17.94
C TYR A 434 45.63 -6.53 -18.43
N ALA A 435 44.65 -7.21 -17.85
CA ALA A 435 43.27 -6.94 -18.18
C ALA A 435 42.84 -5.51 -17.79
N ALA A 436 43.22 -5.06 -16.58
CA ALA A 436 42.93 -3.70 -16.13
C ALA A 436 43.61 -2.63 -16.99
N MET A 437 44.87 -2.87 -17.43
CA MET A 437 45.50 -1.98 -18.38
C MET A 437 44.73 -1.88 -19.70
N ALA A 438 44.30 -3.01 -20.27
CA ALA A 438 43.55 -3.01 -21.51
C ALA A 438 42.17 -2.31 -21.35
N GLU A 439 41.47 -2.56 -20.27
CA GLU A 439 40.10 -2.11 -20.07
C GLU A 439 39.99 -0.70 -19.42
N SER A 440 41.11 -0.11 -18.99
CA SER A 440 41.11 1.19 -18.30
C SER A 440 40.57 2.36 -19.13
N CYS A 441 40.56 2.23 -20.46
CA CYS A 441 40.05 3.23 -21.41
C CYS A 441 38.60 2.95 -21.85
N SER A 442 37.97 1.85 -21.42
CA SER A 442 36.63 1.47 -21.81
C SER A 442 35.60 1.86 -20.75
N ASN A 443 34.44 2.35 -21.19
CA ASN A 443 33.31 2.64 -20.31
C ASN A 443 32.35 1.44 -20.15
N HIS A 444 32.69 0.30 -20.73
CA HIS A 444 31.87 -0.90 -20.66
C HIS A 444 31.73 -1.41 -19.22
N PRO A 445 30.55 -1.92 -18.76
CA PRO A 445 30.37 -2.45 -17.40
C PRO A 445 31.39 -3.53 -17.03
N ILE A 446 31.78 -4.37 -17.98
CA ILE A 446 32.83 -5.41 -17.82
C ILE A 446 34.17 -4.76 -17.49
N ALA A 447 34.56 -3.71 -18.23
CA ALA A 447 35.79 -2.97 -18.00
C ALA A 447 35.86 -2.35 -16.61
N LYS A 448 34.73 -1.70 -16.17
CA LYS A 448 34.64 -1.13 -14.84
C LYS A 448 34.77 -2.20 -13.74
N SER A 449 34.21 -3.39 -13.95
CA SER A 449 34.33 -4.52 -13.04
C SER A 449 35.80 -4.99 -12.90
N ILE A 450 36.51 -5.12 -14.02
CA ILE A 450 37.92 -5.54 -14.00
C ILE A 450 38.79 -4.48 -13.31
N CYS A 451 38.63 -3.20 -13.66
CA CYS A 451 39.36 -2.10 -13.05
C CYS A 451 39.05 -1.99 -11.53
N SER A 452 37.81 -2.17 -11.12
CA SER A 452 37.43 -2.20 -9.70
C SER A 452 38.07 -3.37 -8.95
N ALA A 453 38.09 -4.55 -9.54
CA ALA A 453 38.77 -5.73 -8.97
C ALA A 453 40.30 -5.55 -8.85
N TYR A 454 40.93 -4.84 -9.79
CA TYR A 454 42.34 -4.50 -9.71
C TYR A 454 42.65 -3.53 -8.56
N GLY A 455 41.77 -2.56 -8.29
CA GLY A 455 41.79 -1.67 -7.12
C GLY A 455 42.98 -0.70 -7.06
N LYS A 456 43.80 -0.61 -8.12
CA LYS A 456 44.92 0.31 -8.24
C LYS A 456 44.75 1.19 -9.48
N LYS A 457 45.30 2.40 -9.44
CA LYS A 457 45.39 3.22 -10.67
C LYS A 457 46.33 2.59 -11.66
N VAL A 458 45.93 2.60 -12.93
CA VAL A 458 46.80 2.23 -14.05
C VAL A 458 47.63 3.47 -14.39
N ASP A 459 48.87 3.49 -13.95
CA ASP A 459 49.78 4.64 -14.15
C ASP A 459 50.63 4.51 -15.43
N GLN A 460 50.52 3.38 -16.13
CA GLN A 460 51.27 3.12 -17.37
C GLN A 460 50.74 3.96 -18.52
N LYS A 461 51.63 4.43 -19.36
CA LYS A 461 51.29 5.15 -20.58
C LYS A 461 50.72 4.17 -21.61
N LEU A 462 49.43 4.34 -21.92
CA LEU A 462 48.75 3.54 -22.92
C LEU A 462 48.84 4.17 -24.30
N GLU A 463 49.24 3.37 -25.29
CA GLU A 463 49.35 3.78 -26.68
C GLU A 463 48.53 2.83 -27.57
N ASN A 464 48.15 3.30 -28.76
CA ASN A 464 47.43 2.50 -29.76
C ASN A 464 46.15 1.81 -29.23
N VAL A 465 45.37 2.53 -28.39
CA VAL A 465 44.11 2.00 -27.87
C VAL A 465 43.12 1.82 -29.01
N GLN A 466 42.66 0.58 -29.22
CA GLN A 466 41.71 0.22 -30.26
C GLN A 466 40.64 -0.69 -29.73
N GLU A 467 39.43 -0.19 -29.63
CA GLU A 467 38.25 -0.98 -29.27
C GLU A 467 37.66 -1.61 -30.54
N ILE A 468 37.50 -2.94 -30.52
CA ILE A 468 36.97 -3.72 -31.65
C ILE A 468 35.56 -4.19 -31.23
N SER A 469 34.54 -3.53 -31.78
CA SER A 469 33.17 -3.77 -31.43
C SER A 469 32.79 -5.25 -31.56
N GLY A 470 32.24 -5.83 -30.48
CA GLY A 470 31.84 -7.24 -30.43
C GLY A 470 32.99 -8.25 -30.27
N TYR A 471 34.23 -7.80 -30.13
CA TYR A 471 35.41 -8.66 -29.94
C TYR A 471 36.14 -8.35 -28.63
N GLY A 472 36.46 -7.09 -28.34
CA GLY A 472 37.21 -6.65 -27.17
C GLY A 472 38.12 -5.47 -27.48
N ILE A 473 39.19 -5.32 -26.70
CA ILE A 473 40.11 -4.18 -26.74
C ILE A 473 41.54 -4.61 -26.96
N CYS A 474 42.27 -3.81 -27.71
CA CYS A 474 43.69 -3.94 -27.94
C CYS A 474 44.39 -2.65 -27.48
N VAL A 475 45.44 -2.77 -26.69
CA VAL A 475 46.26 -1.61 -26.26
C VAL A 475 47.74 -1.96 -26.28
N THR A 476 48.57 -0.96 -26.36
CA THR A 476 50.02 -1.09 -26.14
C THR A 476 50.38 -0.39 -24.84
N ALA A 477 50.95 -1.12 -23.89
CA ALA A 477 51.40 -0.61 -22.59
C ALA A 477 52.84 -1.05 -22.35
N ASP A 478 53.74 -0.12 -22.04
CA ASP A 478 55.17 -0.37 -21.82
C ASP A 478 55.82 -1.18 -22.95
N GLY A 479 55.41 -0.91 -24.19
CA GLY A 479 55.94 -1.59 -25.39
C GLY A 479 55.35 -3.00 -25.65
N LYS A 480 54.44 -3.51 -24.78
CA LYS A 480 53.75 -4.80 -24.93
C LYS A 480 52.36 -4.61 -25.53
N LYS A 481 52.01 -5.43 -26.49
CA LYS A 481 50.66 -5.47 -27.06
C LYS A 481 49.75 -6.34 -26.19
N ILE A 482 48.77 -5.72 -25.54
CA ILE A 482 47.79 -6.40 -24.67
C ILE A 482 46.46 -6.48 -25.37
N LEU A 483 45.87 -7.65 -25.34
CA LEU A 483 44.52 -7.95 -25.86
C LEU A 483 43.64 -8.44 -24.72
N ALA A 484 42.45 -7.88 -24.59
CA ALA A 484 41.42 -8.35 -23.69
C ALA A 484 40.07 -8.46 -24.43
N GLY A 485 39.44 -9.63 -24.41
CA GLY A 485 38.19 -9.81 -25.14
C GLY A 485 37.66 -11.23 -25.12
N ASN A 486 36.70 -11.51 -26.01
CA ASN A 486 36.06 -12.83 -26.12
C ASN A 486 36.92 -13.79 -27.01
N THR A 487 36.42 -15.03 -27.18
CA THR A 487 37.10 -16.05 -28.02
C THR A 487 37.28 -15.59 -29.46
N LYS A 488 36.34 -14.81 -30.02
CA LYS A 488 36.46 -14.29 -31.40
C LYS A 488 37.66 -13.39 -31.57
N LEU A 489 38.05 -12.61 -30.53
CA LEU A 489 39.26 -11.80 -30.57
C LEU A 489 40.51 -12.67 -30.58
N MET A 490 40.54 -13.73 -29.78
CA MET A 490 41.66 -14.67 -29.72
C MET A 490 41.82 -15.40 -31.06
N ASP A 491 40.72 -15.89 -31.63
CA ASP A 491 40.68 -16.58 -32.92
C ASP A 491 41.15 -15.65 -34.06
N ALA A 492 40.68 -14.40 -34.10
CA ALA A 492 41.06 -13.41 -35.10
C ALA A 492 42.55 -13.04 -35.07
N GLN A 493 43.18 -13.13 -33.89
CA GLN A 493 44.63 -12.89 -33.71
C GLN A 493 45.45 -14.19 -33.69
N SER A 494 44.81 -15.36 -34.03
CA SER A 494 45.47 -16.68 -34.07
C SER A 494 46.15 -17.08 -32.75
N ILE A 495 45.57 -16.71 -31.62
CA ILE A 495 46.10 -17.00 -30.29
C ILE A 495 45.44 -18.28 -29.77
N CYS A 496 46.31 -19.28 -29.47
CA CYS A 496 45.81 -20.50 -28.79
C CYS A 496 45.46 -20.18 -27.34
N TYR A 497 44.24 -20.50 -26.91
CA TYR A 497 43.73 -20.28 -25.55
C TYR A 497 43.13 -21.55 -24.96
N THR A 498 43.06 -21.62 -23.65
CA THR A 498 42.38 -22.71 -22.95
C THR A 498 40.92 -22.28 -22.65
N PRO A 499 39.90 -22.97 -23.20
CA PRO A 499 38.52 -22.64 -22.92
C PRO A 499 38.18 -22.78 -21.44
N CYS A 500 37.64 -21.75 -20.82
CA CYS A 500 37.14 -21.80 -19.46
C CYS A 500 35.75 -22.49 -19.44
N GLY A 501 35.65 -23.66 -18.80
CA GLY A 501 34.42 -24.46 -18.74
C GLY A 501 33.35 -23.94 -17.79
N LYS A 502 33.55 -22.84 -17.04
CA LYS A 502 32.61 -22.29 -16.10
C LYS A 502 31.61 -21.37 -16.81
N ALA A 503 30.37 -21.29 -16.28
CA ALA A 503 29.34 -20.41 -16.78
C ALA A 503 29.64 -18.95 -16.39
N GLY A 504 29.39 -17.99 -17.29
CA GLY A 504 29.63 -16.57 -17.10
C GLY A 504 30.32 -15.89 -18.31
N THR A 505 30.35 -14.56 -18.29
CA THR A 505 31.07 -13.79 -19.31
C THR A 505 32.55 -13.94 -19.10
N LYS A 506 33.24 -14.33 -20.16
CA LYS A 506 34.67 -14.64 -20.11
C LYS A 506 35.46 -13.58 -20.89
N VAL A 507 36.44 -12.99 -20.23
CA VAL A 507 37.43 -12.10 -20.87
C VAL A 507 38.78 -12.85 -20.92
N TYR A 508 39.20 -13.16 -22.14
CA TYR A 508 40.48 -13.80 -22.39
C TYR A 508 41.55 -12.70 -22.55
N VAL A 509 42.71 -12.90 -21.94
CA VAL A 509 43.78 -11.94 -21.91
C VAL A 509 45.01 -12.53 -22.61
N ALA A 510 45.62 -11.77 -23.53
CA ALA A 510 46.84 -12.15 -24.17
C ALA A 510 47.81 -10.98 -24.23
N VAL A 511 49.13 -11.25 -24.19
CA VAL A 511 50.20 -10.27 -24.22
C VAL A 511 51.22 -10.74 -25.26
N ASP A 512 51.59 -9.88 -26.20
CA ASP A 512 52.56 -10.15 -27.28
C ASP A 512 52.27 -11.45 -28.04
N GLY A 513 50.97 -11.77 -28.25
CA GLY A 513 50.54 -12.99 -28.94
C GLY A 513 50.51 -14.24 -28.08
N GLN A 514 50.90 -14.18 -26.81
CA GLN A 514 50.81 -15.30 -25.88
C GLN A 514 49.58 -15.19 -24.98
N TYR A 515 48.82 -16.28 -24.82
CA TYR A 515 47.70 -16.35 -23.89
C TYR A 515 48.19 -16.30 -22.44
N VAL A 516 47.67 -15.36 -21.67
CA VAL A 516 48.01 -15.10 -20.25
C VAL A 516 47.02 -15.72 -19.29
N GLY A 517 45.77 -15.76 -19.67
CA GLY A 517 44.69 -16.31 -18.82
C GLY A 517 43.32 -15.79 -19.18
N SER A 518 42.32 -16.21 -18.42
CA SER A 518 40.95 -15.72 -18.56
C SER A 518 40.37 -15.23 -17.24
N ILE A 519 39.49 -14.23 -17.35
CA ILE A 519 38.74 -13.66 -16.22
C ILE A 519 37.28 -14.02 -16.43
N LEU A 520 36.66 -14.61 -15.39
CA LEU A 520 35.24 -14.89 -15.34
C LEU A 520 34.55 -13.76 -14.63
N ILE A 521 33.57 -13.20 -15.33
CA ILE A 521 32.70 -12.14 -14.81
C ILE A 521 31.30 -12.68 -14.76
N ALA A 522 30.68 -12.57 -13.61
CA ALA A 522 29.29 -12.96 -13.39
C ALA A 522 28.57 -11.94 -12.53
N ASP A 523 27.26 -11.91 -12.67
CA ASP A 523 26.39 -11.13 -11.82
C ASP A 523 26.24 -11.84 -10.45
N GLU A 524 26.54 -11.13 -9.37
CA GLU A 524 26.57 -11.68 -8.03
C GLU A 524 25.16 -11.88 -7.49
N MET A 525 24.84 -13.07 -6.97
CA MET A 525 23.59 -13.34 -6.30
C MET A 525 23.45 -12.51 -5.03
N LYS A 526 22.24 -11.97 -4.77
CA LYS A 526 21.96 -11.31 -3.50
C LYS A 526 21.98 -12.33 -2.35
N LYS A 527 22.52 -11.90 -1.21
CA LYS A 527 22.76 -12.78 -0.04
C LYS A 527 21.48 -13.44 0.50
N ASP A 528 20.34 -12.76 0.36
CA ASP A 528 19.05 -13.20 0.89
C ASP A 528 18.16 -13.92 -0.15
N SER A 529 18.51 -13.95 -1.44
CA SER A 529 17.70 -14.58 -2.49
C SER A 529 17.35 -16.04 -2.20
N LYS A 530 18.34 -16.85 -1.82
CA LYS A 530 18.11 -18.26 -1.50
C LYS A 530 17.19 -18.44 -0.30
N SER A 531 17.46 -17.73 0.80
CA SER A 531 16.65 -17.81 2.02
C SER A 531 15.22 -17.30 1.80
N ALA A 532 15.03 -16.27 0.94
CA ALA A 532 13.73 -15.77 0.55
C ALA A 532 12.92 -16.83 -0.22
N ILE A 533 13.52 -17.49 -1.21
CA ILE A 533 12.88 -18.55 -1.99
C ILE A 533 12.48 -19.74 -1.08
N GLU A 534 13.37 -20.17 -0.21
CA GLU A 534 13.06 -21.22 0.77
C GLU A 534 11.90 -20.84 1.71
N ALA A 535 11.89 -19.59 2.19
CA ALA A 535 10.80 -19.07 3.04
C ALA A 535 9.48 -19.03 2.29
N LEU A 536 9.47 -18.58 1.03
CA LEU A 536 8.29 -18.56 0.16
C LEU A 536 7.72 -19.97 -0.05
N LYS A 537 8.57 -20.96 -0.33
CA LYS A 537 8.16 -22.37 -0.45
C LYS A 537 7.57 -22.92 0.86
N LYS A 538 8.20 -22.63 2.01
CA LYS A 538 7.65 -23.00 3.35
C LYS A 538 6.29 -22.33 3.61
N MET A 539 6.06 -21.17 3.07
CA MET A 539 4.76 -20.49 3.13
C MET A 539 3.72 -21.07 2.17
N GLY A 540 4.04 -22.09 1.37
CA GLY A 540 3.12 -22.78 0.48
C GLY A 540 3.00 -22.13 -0.93
N ILE A 541 3.98 -21.35 -1.35
CA ILE A 541 4.17 -21.02 -2.76
C ILE A 541 4.52 -22.33 -3.48
N ARG A 542 3.76 -22.65 -4.52
CA ARG A 542 3.82 -23.97 -5.16
C ARG A 542 4.84 -24.05 -6.27
N LYS A 543 5.07 -22.91 -6.95
CA LYS A 543 5.97 -22.85 -8.10
C LYS A 543 6.75 -21.55 -8.07
N THR A 544 8.06 -21.68 -8.10
CA THR A 544 9.02 -20.59 -8.22
C THR A 544 9.77 -20.75 -9.55
N VAL A 545 9.72 -19.73 -10.40
CA VAL A 545 10.23 -19.76 -11.77
C VAL A 545 11.17 -18.60 -11.97
N MET A 546 12.22 -18.76 -12.75
CA MET A 546 13.08 -17.69 -13.19
C MET A 546 12.99 -17.50 -14.71
N LEU A 547 12.89 -16.25 -15.15
CA LEU A 547 13.05 -15.85 -16.54
C LEU A 547 14.33 -15.06 -16.69
N THR A 548 15.12 -15.35 -17.72
CA THR A 548 16.38 -14.63 -17.98
C THR A 548 16.69 -14.57 -19.48
N GLY A 549 17.35 -13.49 -19.89
CA GLY A 549 17.93 -13.37 -21.24
C GLY A 549 19.29 -14.05 -21.38
N ASP A 550 19.88 -14.52 -20.28
CA ASP A 550 21.21 -15.13 -20.28
C ASP A 550 21.24 -16.49 -20.98
N GLU A 551 22.48 -16.99 -21.20
CA GLU A 551 22.70 -18.31 -21.75
C GLU A 551 22.13 -19.42 -20.84
N GLU A 552 21.73 -20.54 -21.44
CA GLU A 552 21.13 -21.70 -20.80
C GLU A 552 21.96 -22.21 -19.59
N ALA A 553 23.29 -22.26 -19.74
CA ALA A 553 24.20 -22.73 -18.69
C ALA A 553 24.17 -21.84 -17.44
N ILE A 554 24.11 -20.51 -17.64
CA ILE A 554 24.06 -19.52 -16.55
C ILE A 554 22.72 -19.58 -15.85
N GLY A 555 21.63 -19.68 -16.62
CA GLY A 555 20.28 -19.81 -16.08
C GLY A 555 20.10 -21.07 -15.23
N ARG A 556 20.63 -22.18 -15.68
CA ARG A 556 20.59 -23.46 -14.94
C ARG A 556 21.35 -23.38 -13.63
N GLU A 557 22.62 -22.93 -13.65
CA GLU A 557 23.44 -22.81 -12.44
C GLU A 557 22.77 -21.91 -11.39
N ALA A 558 22.20 -20.78 -11.83
CA ALA A 558 21.48 -19.86 -10.97
C ALA A 558 20.22 -20.53 -10.34
N ALA A 559 19.43 -21.23 -11.15
CA ALA A 559 18.21 -21.90 -10.68
C ALA A 559 18.51 -23.01 -9.68
N GLU A 560 19.53 -23.80 -9.92
CA GLU A 560 19.99 -24.87 -9.01
C GLU A 560 20.53 -24.29 -7.69
N ALA A 561 21.36 -23.26 -7.74
CA ALA A 561 21.92 -22.59 -6.57
C ALA A 561 20.85 -22.01 -5.65
N LEU A 562 19.78 -21.44 -6.23
CA LEU A 562 18.65 -20.84 -5.54
C LEU A 562 17.56 -21.86 -5.17
N GLY A 563 17.61 -23.05 -5.75
CA GLY A 563 16.60 -24.10 -5.53
C GLY A 563 15.25 -23.75 -6.14
N LEU A 564 15.22 -23.12 -7.32
CA LEU A 564 13.99 -22.81 -8.06
C LEU A 564 13.37 -24.07 -8.68
N ASP A 565 12.06 -24.04 -8.94
CA ASP A 565 11.34 -25.20 -9.49
C ASP A 565 11.46 -25.30 -11.02
N ALA A 566 11.67 -24.16 -11.69
CA ALA A 566 11.87 -24.08 -13.14
C ALA A 566 12.63 -22.79 -13.51
N TYR A 567 13.24 -22.80 -14.67
CA TYR A 567 13.84 -21.61 -15.28
C TYR A 567 13.62 -21.64 -16.79
N TYR A 568 13.69 -20.48 -17.42
CA TYR A 568 13.66 -20.29 -18.85
C TYR A 568 14.71 -19.26 -19.21
N ALA A 569 15.65 -19.65 -20.06
CA ALA A 569 16.81 -18.84 -20.45
C ALA A 569 16.71 -18.37 -21.90
N GLN A 570 17.62 -17.48 -22.32
CA GLN A 570 17.72 -16.93 -23.67
C GLN A 570 16.45 -16.23 -24.17
N LEU A 571 15.68 -15.63 -23.25
CA LEU A 571 14.43 -14.96 -23.57
C LEU A 571 14.65 -13.50 -23.96
N LEU A 572 14.08 -13.09 -25.08
CA LEU A 572 13.89 -11.68 -25.43
C LEU A 572 12.76 -11.07 -24.58
N PRO A 573 12.67 -9.74 -24.44
CA PRO A 573 11.64 -9.09 -23.64
C PRO A 573 10.21 -9.53 -24.00
N ASP A 574 9.87 -9.62 -25.29
CA ASP A 574 8.55 -10.08 -25.76
C ASP A 574 8.28 -11.54 -25.40
N GLN A 575 9.31 -12.39 -25.49
CA GLN A 575 9.22 -13.80 -25.11
C GLN A 575 9.04 -13.99 -23.60
N LYS A 576 9.54 -13.08 -22.77
CA LYS A 576 9.26 -13.10 -21.33
C LYS A 576 7.74 -12.92 -21.07
N VAL A 577 7.09 -12.00 -21.80
CA VAL A 577 5.63 -11.77 -21.69
C VAL A 577 4.86 -13.01 -22.13
N GLU A 578 5.19 -13.58 -23.29
CA GLU A 578 4.54 -14.81 -23.78
C GLU A 578 4.70 -15.96 -22.80
N LYS A 579 5.90 -16.09 -22.19
CA LYS A 579 6.16 -17.16 -21.22
C LYS A 579 5.39 -16.96 -19.93
N LEU A 580 5.27 -15.71 -19.47
CA LEU A 580 4.43 -15.36 -18.33
C LEU A 580 2.96 -15.75 -18.60
N GLU A 581 2.41 -15.43 -19.77
CA GLU A 581 1.04 -15.79 -20.17
C GLU A 581 0.81 -17.30 -20.24
N GLN A 582 1.79 -18.05 -20.73
CA GLN A 582 1.74 -19.52 -20.71
C GLN A 582 1.69 -20.07 -19.28
N LEU A 583 2.49 -19.51 -18.36
CA LEU A 583 2.48 -19.87 -16.94
C LEU A 583 1.17 -19.47 -16.26
N ASP A 584 0.62 -18.32 -16.64
CA ASP A 584 -0.66 -17.82 -16.16
C ASP A 584 -1.82 -18.70 -16.59
N SER A 585 -1.86 -19.13 -17.84
CA SER A 585 -2.89 -20.02 -18.38
C SER A 585 -2.89 -21.40 -17.71
N GLY A 586 -1.73 -21.87 -17.24
CA GLY A 586 -1.56 -23.16 -16.53
C GLY A 586 -1.84 -23.09 -15.02
N LYS A 587 -2.24 -21.97 -14.47
CA LYS A 587 -2.51 -21.82 -13.04
C LYS A 587 -3.83 -22.44 -12.61
N ARG A 588 -3.97 -22.79 -11.34
CA ARG A 588 -5.24 -23.30 -10.78
C ARG A 588 -6.30 -22.20 -10.74
N PRO A 589 -7.60 -22.54 -10.93
CA PRO A 589 -8.68 -21.59 -10.78
C PRO A 589 -8.62 -20.90 -9.40
N GLY A 590 -8.70 -19.55 -9.40
CA GLY A 590 -8.67 -18.74 -8.19
C GLY A 590 -7.27 -18.48 -7.59
N SER A 591 -6.20 -19.09 -8.11
CA SER A 591 -4.82 -18.73 -7.76
C SER A 591 -4.33 -17.54 -8.57
N LYS A 592 -3.31 -16.84 -8.06
CA LYS A 592 -2.68 -15.69 -8.68
C LYS A 592 -1.22 -15.96 -8.98
N LEU A 593 -0.73 -15.35 -10.06
CA LEU A 593 0.67 -15.36 -10.47
C LEU A 593 1.27 -13.98 -10.16
N ALA A 594 2.41 -13.96 -9.46
CA ALA A 594 3.18 -12.75 -9.26
C ALA A 594 4.44 -12.78 -10.15
N PHE A 595 4.79 -11.63 -10.71
CA PHE A 595 6.08 -11.40 -11.36
C PHE A 595 6.90 -10.41 -10.53
N VAL A 596 8.19 -10.71 -10.35
CA VAL A 596 9.13 -9.88 -9.59
C VAL A 596 10.26 -9.48 -10.51
N GLY A 597 10.46 -8.18 -10.71
CA GLY A 597 11.50 -7.62 -11.59
C GLY A 597 12.03 -6.28 -11.08
N ASP A 598 13.13 -5.80 -11.68
CA ASP A 598 13.69 -4.47 -11.40
C ASP A 598 12.98 -3.34 -12.18
N GLY A 599 12.23 -3.70 -13.19
CA GLY A 599 11.31 -2.86 -13.94
C GLY A 599 11.91 -1.98 -15.01
N ILE A 600 13.22 -1.95 -15.20
CA ILE A 600 13.82 -1.14 -16.27
C ILE A 600 13.46 -1.74 -17.64
N ASN A 601 13.58 -3.06 -17.76
CA ASN A 601 13.28 -3.79 -19.00
C ASN A 601 11.98 -4.62 -18.90
N ASP A 602 11.43 -4.81 -17.70
CA ASP A 602 10.37 -5.75 -17.42
C ASP A 602 9.01 -5.08 -17.15
N ALA A 603 8.89 -3.75 -17.36
CA ALA A 603 7.62 -3.03 -17.16
C ALA A 603 6.42 -3.68 -17.89
N PRO A 604 6.54 -4.17 -19.15
CA PRO A 604 5.45 -4.88 -19.80
C PRO A 604 5.07 -6.21 -19.12
N VAL A 605 6.07 -6.92 -18.58
CA VAL A 605 5.86 -8.19 -17.86
C VAL A 605 5.20 -7.94 -16.50
N LEU A 606 5.64 -6.88 -15.78
CA LEU A 606 5.05 -6.42 -14.52
C LEU A 606 3.57 -6.08 -14.68
N ALA A 607 3.24 -5.30 -15.71
CA ALA A 607 1.85 -4.89 -15.99
C ALA A 607 0.95 -6.07 -16.41
N ARG A 608 1.52 -7.13 -16.97
CA ARG A 608 0.76 -8.29 -17.45
C ARG A 608 0.50 -9.35 -16.37
N ALA A 609 1.29 -9.37 -15.32
CA ALA A 609 1.12 -10.30 -14.19
C ALA A 609 -0.20 -10.02 -13.42
N ASP A 610 -0.75 -11.04 -12.74
CA ASP A 610 -1.83 -10.80 -11.78
C ASP A 610 -1.43 -9.87 -10.63
N VAL A 611 -0.13 -9.91 -10.26
CA VAL A 611 0.50 -9.00 -9.29
C VAL A 611 1.91 -8.70 -9.77
N GLY A 612 2.13 -7.49 -10.25
CA GLY A 612 3.47 -6.99 -10.59
C GLY A 612 4.18 -6.47 -9.35
N ILE A 613 5.42 -6.91 -9.11
CA ILE A 613 6.22 -6.55 -7.93
C ILE A 613 7.55 -5.98 -8.42
N ALA A 614 7.78 -4.69 -8.17
CA ALA A 614 9.04 -4.02 -8.49
C ALA A 614 10.02 -4.13 -7.33
N MET A 615 11.29 -4.42 -7.65
CA MET A 615 12.42 -4.47 -6.72
C MET A 615 13.16 -3.14 -6.69
N GLY A 616 13.73 -2.79 -5.52
CA GLY A 616 14.62 -1.64 -5.38
C GLY A 616 13.99 -0.32 -5.81
N GLY A 617 12.75 -0.07 -5.47
CA GLY A 617 11.78 0.88 -6.01
C GLY A 617 12.17 2.35 -6.15
N LEU A 618 13.42 2.67 -5.97
CA LEU A 618 13.93 4.06 -6.02
C LEU A 618 14.71 4.36 -7.30
N GLY A 619 14.90 3.35 -8.18
CA GLY A 619 15.74 3.48 -9.39
C GLY A 619 14.99 3.65 -10.71
N SER A 620 13.75 3.17 -10.84
CA SER A 620 13.02 3.20 -12.12
C SER A 620 11.58 3.64 -11.94
N ASP A 621 11.26 4.84 -12.41
CA ASP A 621 9.91 5.40 -12.38
C ASP A 621 8.93 4.54 -13.19
N ALA A 622 9.35 4.01 -14.32
CA ALA A 622 8.54 3.10 -15.14
C ALA A 622 8.18 1.79 -14.41
N ALA A 623 9.10 1.26 -13.60
CA ALA A 623 8.82 0.09 -12.77
C ALA A 623 7.82 0.38 -11.67
N ILE A 624 8.00 1.52 -10.99
CA ILE A 624 7.09 1.97 -9.95
C ILE A 624 5.68 2.14 -10.54
N GLU A 625 5.56 2.73 -11.73
CA GLU A 625 4.27 2.96 -12.39
C GLU A 625 3.58 1.66 -12.79
N ALA A 626 4.33 0.71 -13.36
CA ALA A 626 3.80 -0.57 -13.86
C ALA A 626 3.47 -1.58 -12.76
N ALA A 627 4.13 -1.52 -11.60
CA ALA A 627 3.97 -2.50 -10.54
C ALA A 627 2.75 -2.22 -9.63
N ASP A 628 2.16 -3.28 -9.08
CA ASP A 628 1.13 -3.23 -8.03
C ASP A 628 1.71 -3.15 -6.62
N VAL A 629 2.92 -3.66 -6.46
CA VAL A 629 3.67 -3.70 -5.20
C VAL A 629 5.10 -3.27 -5.46
N VAL A 630 5.65 -2.41 -4.60
CA VAL A 630 7.03 -1.93 -4.71
C VAL A 630 7.77 -2.30 -3.43
N LEU A 631 8.89 -3.01 -3.59
CA LEU A 631 9.81 -3.28 -2.50
C LEU A 631 10.83 -2.15 -2.45
N MET A 632 10.86 -1.42 -1.34
CA MET A 632 11.67 -0.22 -1.18
C MET A 632 13.18 -0.51 -1.11
N THR A 633 13.51 -1.68 -0.59
CA THR A 633 14.88 -2.19 -0.54
C THR A 633 15.13 -3.18 -1.65
N ASP A 634 16.39 -3.34 -2.00
CA ASP A 634 16.81 -4.29 -3.01
C ASP A 634 16.97 -5.72 -2.46
N GLU A 635 16.05 -6.12 -1.55
CA GLU A 635 16.07 -7.38 -0.83
C GLU A 635 14.86 -8.27 -1.19
N PRO A 636 15.05 -9.43 -1.86
CA PRO A 636 13.99 -10.41 -2.11
C PRO A 636 13.24 -10.90 -0.85
N SER A 637 13.87 -10.84 0.32
CA SER A 637 13.26 -11.19 1.61
C SER A 637 12.03 -10.33 1.96
N LYS A 638 11.94 -9.11 1.49
CA LYS A 638 10.78 -8.22 1.68
C LYS A 638 9.50 -8.75 1.05
N LEU A 639 9.62 -9.55 -0.02
CA LEU A 639 8.48 -10.25 -0.62
C LEU A 639 7.84 -11.24 0.38
N VAL A 640 8.65 -11.90 1.20
CA VAL A 640 8.16 -12.78 2.27
C VAL A 640 7.32 -11.98 3.26
N ASP A 641 7.77 -10.80 3.63
CA ASP A 641 7.03 -9.91 4.54
C ASP A 641 5.73 -9.40 3.91
N ALA A 642 5.74 -9.04 2.63
CA ALA A 642 4.56 -8.66 1.87
C ALA A 642 3.47 -9.74 1.94
N ILE A 643 3.83 -10.99 1.64
CA ILE A 643 2.90 -12.13 1.66
C ILE A 643 2.43 -12.45 3.09
N LYS A 644 3.30 -12.33 4.12
CA LYS A 644 2.88 -12.50 5.53
C LYS A 644 1.83 -11.46 5.94
N VAL A 645 2.04 -10.21 5.59
CA VAL A 645 1.09 -9.12 5.86
C VAL A 645 -0.24 -9.39 5.15
N ALA A 646 -0.21 -9.74 3.87
CA ALA A 646 -1.40 -10.07 3.09
C ALA A 646 -2.22 -11.21 3.73
N ARG A 647 -1.55 -12.28 4.18
CA ARG A 647 -2.20 -13.42 4.87
C ARG A 647 -2.78 -13.04 6.22
N LYS A 648 -2.05 -12.24 7.00
CA LYS A 648 -2.55 -11.75 8.29
C LYS A 648 -3.80 -10.87 8.09
N THR A 649 -3.77 -9.97 7.11
CA THR A 649 -4.92 -9.13 6.73
C THR A 649 -6.13 -10.00 6.41
N LYS A 650 -6.00 -10.96 5.50
CA LYS A 650 -7.09 -11.88 5.14
C LYS A 650 -7.63 -12.67 6.33
N ARG A 651 -6.75 -13.16 7.20
CA ARG A 651 -7.16 -13.90 8.40
C ARG A 651 -8.04 -13.04 9.31
N ILE A 652 -7.65 -11.79 9.54
CA ILE A 652 -8.42 -10.86 10.38
C ILE A 652 -9.76 -10.51 9.72
N VAL A 653 -9.77 -10.27 8.40
CA VAL A 653 -11.02 -10.04 7.63
C VAL A 653 -11.97 -11.23 7.78
N LEU A 654 -11.49 -12.46 7.60
CA LEU A 654 -12.32 -13.66 7.77
C LEU A 654 -12.82 -13.85 9.21
N GLN A 655 -11.98 -13.53 10.21
CA GLN A 655 -12.39 -13.56 11.62
C GLN A 655 -13.52 -12.56 11.86
N ASN A 656 -13.42 -11.34 11.34
CA ASN A 656 -14.45 -10.33 11.49
C ASN A 656 -15.76 -10.74 10.79
N ILE A 657 -15.67 -11.29 9.57
CA ILE A 657 -16.85 -11.80 8.86
C ILE A 657 -17.52 -12.94 9.65
N ALA A 658 -16.75 -13.94 10.06
CA ALA A 658 -17.28 -15.09 10.80
C ALA A 658 -17.89 -14.68 12.14
N MET A 659 -17.23 -13.80 12.88
CA MET A 659 -17.73 -13.28 14.16
C MET A 659 -19.02 -12.47 13.96
N ALA A 660 -19.02 -11.52 13.00
CA ALA A 660 -20.19 -10.67 12.77
C ALA A 660 -21.39 -11.48 12.29
N LEU A 661 -21.23 -12.35 11.30
CA LEU A 661 -22.34 -13.17 10.80
C LEU A 661 -22.78 -14.23 11.79
N GLY A 662 -21.84 -14.85 12.52
CA GLY A 662 -22.16 -15.89 13.52
C GLY A 662 -22.94 -15.34 14.70
N VAL A 663 -22.46 -14.27 15.33
CA VAL A 663 -23.18 -13.67 16.48
C VAL A 663 -24.52 -13.11 16.03
N LYS A 664 -24.57 -12.37 14.92
CA LYS A 664 -25.83 -11.83 14.39
C LYS A 664 -26.84 -12.94 14.05
N GLY A 665 -26.39 -14.03 13.42
CA GLY A 665 -27.25 -15.18 13.12
C GLY A 665 -27.92 -15.76 14.37
N VAL A 666 -27.14 -15.93 15.45
CA VAL A 666 -27.67 -16.41 16.75
C VAL A 666 -28.71 -15.43 17.32
N PHE A 667 -28.34 -14.13 17.37
CA PHE A 667 -29.26 -13.12 17.94
C PHE A 667 -30.53 -12.90 17.09
N LEU A 668 -30.44 -12.99 15.76
CA LEU A 668 -31.60 -12.95 14.87
C LEU A 668 -32.57 -14.10 15.16
N ILE A 669 -32.06 -15.31 15.37
CA ILE A 669 -32.90 -16.46 15.76
C ILE A 669 -33.53 -16.22 17.13
N LEU A 670 -32.73 -15.83 18.14
CA LEU A 670 -33.23 -15.56 19.48
C LEU A 670 -34.28 -14.43 19.50
N GLY A 671 -34.09 -13.37 18.72
CA GLY A 671 -35.01 -12.26 18.55
C GLY A 671 -36.33 -12.69 17.90
N ALA A 672 -36.27 -13.51 16.85
CA ALA A 672 -37.47 -14.04 16.18
C ALA A 672 -38.31 -14.94 17.13
N PHE A 673 -37.64 -15.71 17.98
CA PHE A 673 -38.32 -16.50 19.01
C PHE A 673 -38.79 -15.69 20.25
N GLY A 674 -38.43 -14.41 20.33
CA GLY A 674 -38.78 -13.54 21.45
C GLY A 674 -37.98 -13.75 22.73
N VAL A 675 -36.85 -14.48 22.64
CA VAL A 675 -35.90 -14.71 23.75
C VAL A 675 -35.00 -13.50 23.96
N ALA A 676 -34.53 -12.88 22.87
CA ALA A 676 -33.76 -11.66 22.94
C ALA A 676 -34.68 -10.44 22.89
N GLY A 677 -34.44 -9.50 23.80
CA GLY A 677 -35.06 -8.20 23.83
C GLY A 677 -34.26 -7.13 23.07
N MET A 678 -34.71 -5.88 23.22
CA MET A 678 -34.10 -4.72 22.56
C MET A 678 -32.68 -4.44 23.09
N TRP A 679 -32.42 -4.66 24.37
CA TRP A 679 -31.11 -4.47 25.00
C TRP A 679 -30.06 -5.43 24.45
N GLU A 680 -30.41 -6.72 24.38
CA GLU A 680 -29.52 -7.75 23.83
C GLU A 680 -29.27 -7.50 22.35
N ALA A 681 -30.25 -7.01 21.62
CA ALA A 681 -30.16 -6.67 20.23
C ALA A 681 -29.06 -5.58 19.98
N VAL A 682 -29.18 -4.47 20.71
CA VAL A 682 -28.23 -3.34 20.60
C VAL A 682 -26.85 -3.72 21.10
N PHE A 683 -26.77 -4.42 22.23
CA PHE A 683 -25.49 -4.89 22.75
C PHE A 683 -24.79 -5.84 21.76
N SER A 684 -25.53 -6.71 21.12
CA SER A 684 -25.03 -7.59 20.05
C SER A 684 -24.50 -6.80 18.87
N ASP A 685 -25.20 -5.76 18.40
CA ASP A 685 -24.77 -4.99 17.22
C ASP A 685 -23.55 -4.14 17.52
N VAL A 686 -23.63 -3.27 18.53
CA VAL A 686 -22.55 -2.36 18.92
C VAL A 686 -21.34 -3.13 19.45
N GLY A 687 -21.57 -4.16 20.29
CA GLY A 687 -20.52 -4.98 20.86
C GLY A 687 -19.70 -5.72 19.79
N VAL A 688 -20.38 -6.32 18.82
CA VAL A 688 -19.71 -7.01 17.70
C VAL A 688 -18.94 -6.02 16.81
N ALA A 689 -19.52 -4.84 16.55
CA ALA A 689 -18.85 -3.80 15.78
C ALA A 689 -17.56 -3.35 16.46
N LEU A 690 -17.60 -3.08 17.77
CA LEU A 690 -16.40 -2.71 18.55
C LEU A 690 -15.36 -3.84 18.57
N LEU A 691 -15.76 -5.08 18.79
CA LEU A 691 -14.85 -6.22 18.76
C LEU A 691 -14.19 -6.38 17.38
N ALA A 692 -14.93 -6.20 16.29
CA ALA A 692 -14.43 -6.27 14.92
C ALA A 692 -13.42 -5.14 14.64
N VAL A 693 -13.71 -3.92 15.12
CA VAL A 693 -12.79 -2.78 15.04
C VAL A 693 -11.51 -3.04 15.84
N PHE A 694 -11.62 -3.51 17.09
CA PHE A 694 -10.44 -3.86 17.89
C PHE A 694 -9.61 -4.98 17.26
N ASN A 695 -10.25 -5.96 16.63
CA ASN A 695 -9.55 -7.00 15.90
C ASN A 695 -8.83 -6.43 14.66
N ALA A 696 -9.46 -5.50 13.91
CA ALA A 696 -8.84 -4.81 12.78
C ALA A 696 -7.60 -4.00 13.23
N LEU A 697 -7.66 -3.28 14.36
CA LEU A 697 -6.53 -2.51 14.90
C LEU A 697 -5.31 -3.38 15.27
N ARG A 698 -5.46 -4.71 15.38
CA ARG A 698 -4.32 -5.64 15.55
C ARG A 698 -3.35 -5.63 14.36
N MET A 699 -3.80 -5.20 13.17
CA MET A 699 -2.89 -5.00 12.02
C MET A 699 -1.87 -3.89 12.29
N MET A 700 -2.23 -2.89 13.10
CA MET A 700 -1.42 -1.72 13.37
C MET A 700 -0.41 -1.94 14.52
N LYS A 701 -0.59 -3.00 15.34
CA LYS A 701 0.36 -3.33 16.41
C LYS A 701 1.70 -3.77 15.83
N LYS A 702 2.77 -3.23 16.43
CA LYS A 702 4.17 -3.58 16.14
C LYS A 702 4.45 -4.98 16.71
N GLU A 703 4.06 -6.04 15.99
CA GLU A 703 4.43 -7.40 16.35
C GLU A 703 5.65 -7.82 15.51
N ARG A 704 6.59 -8.50 16.15
CA ARG A 704 7.56 -9.35 15.44
C ARG A 704 6.75 -10.52 14.83
N ILE A 705 6.55 -10.48 13.53
CA ILE A 705 5.90 -11.55 12.76
C ILE A 705 6.95 -12.55 12.33
#